data_4f4947dd5d5fb19b275a7ea3b474348d
#
_entry.id   4f4947dd5d5fb19b275a7ea3b474348d
#
_cell.length_a   1.000
_cell.length_b   1.000
_cell.length_c   1.000
_cell.angle_alpha   90.00
_cell.angle_beta   90.00
_cell.angle_gamma   90.00
#
_symmetry.space_group_name_H-M   'P 1'
#
loop_
_entity.id
_entity.type
_entity.pdbx_description
1 polymer ?
#
loop_
_entity_poly.entity_id
_entity_poly.type
_entity_poly.pdbx_seq_one_letter_code
_entity_poly.pdbx_strand_id
1 'polypeptide(L)'
;METLLENAVRGIPTGCVFALLAVGLVLTYKTSGVFNLAFGAQAYASAAVFYVVRKDHEWPLLWAALLAVVVVGPAIGLLLERVLFRYLRTAGSMAKLVTSLGLLIAIPEVVKLVLGDESRKNPPPLWYVMRTDEWLWPRNTSIVLDAGQIATIAATVTVVVALVLLFRFSSLGLRMRAVVESPRMAELNGVDSERVSMTSWMLSSLLAGLAGVLLAPLFASLNPLDLFTLLVAALAATVFGGLTSIPLTFAGGLLLGVLQAVLAGSLPTDSILATGLRPALPFLVLFLLLLFRPGLRSTREVTDPLATVEAPPPAPVALVRPHWMTVGTRAFGAVVVALGLAACWFLLDGYWLGLVISGIILGIIMMSLIVVVGMGGMLSLCQAALAAIGAFGTAQLVAATGMSVLGAIVIGAVIAAGVGALLAVPVVRLDGVYLALATLAFALMFESIFVPLSWVSGGAVPLSVPRPLIGPIDLADDRWFLLFAVLCAAAVSAVVIRLREGTTGRFLQALQTSDVAAASIGISGRRSRVVAFTVAAAIAGFGGGLMATYVGQANYQSSFPYLIGLVWVALLVSAGARSVQAAVLSGLFFFLFPAILTRLFTFPGNWVESNPDAPSWVASALGAIQPNWAQSVAFILFGIGAITYAKHPEGSIEAQTATSVGAIVRWVERRRGDAGTGPSDPVPPPSPEVTDAPPLAGTGRPTADSGSTG
;
A
#
# COMPACT_ATOMS: atom_id res chain seq x y z
N MET A 1 -39.77 -15.36 4.85
CA MET A 1 -39.24 -14.59 6.01
C MET A 1 -38.34 -15.43 6.91
N GLU A 2 -38.71 -16.68 7.19
CA GLU A 2 -37.89 -17.59 8.01
C GLU A 2 -36.48 -17.82 7.45
N THR A 3 -36.35 -18.08 6.16
CA THR A 3 -35.06 -18.28 5.48
C THR A 3 -34.17 -17.03 5.52
N LEU A 4 -34.74 -15.82 5.47
CA LEU A 4 -33.97 -14.60 5.59
C LEU A 4 -33.44 -14.38 7.02
N LEU A 5 -34.27 -14.69 8.02
CA LEU A 5 -33.89 -14.62 9.43
C LEU A 5 -32.79 -15.64 9.75
N GLU A 6 -32.94 -16.86 9.24
CA GLU A 6 -31.96 -17.92 9.38
C GLU A 6 -30.60 -17.53 8.78
N ASN A 7 -30.61 -17.01 7.55
CA ASN A 7 -29.38 -16.51 6.90
C ASN A 7 -28.78 -15.32 7.66
N ALA A 8 -29.61 -14.42 8.21
CA ALA A 8 -29.13 -13.29 9.00
C ALA A 8 -28.41 -13.76 10.27
N VAL A 9 -28.96 -14.75 10.98
CA VAL A 9 -28.32 -15.31 12.19
C VAL A 9 -27.00 -16.02 11.84
N ARG A 10 -26.96 -16.78 10.74
CA ARG A 10 -25.72 -17.41 10.23
C ARG A 10 -24.64 -16.39 9.83
N GLY A 11 -25.02 -15.15 9.55
CA GLY A 11 -24.11 -14.05 9.24
C GLY A 11 -23.44 -13.42 10.46
N ILE A 12 -23.98 -13.62 11.68
CA ILE A 12 -23.44 -12.99 12.90
C ILE A 12 -21.98 -13.39 13.17
N PRO A 13 -21.58 -14.67 13.12
CA PRO A 13 -20.18 -15.07 13.32
C PRO A 13 -19.22 -14.38 12.34
N THR A 14 -19.56 -14.35 11.06
CA THR A 14 -18.77 -13.67 10.03
C THR A 14 -18.71 -12.16 10.29
N GLY A 15 -19.83 -11.57 10.73
CA GLY A 15 -19.89 -10.16 11.13
C GLY A 15 -19.00 -9.86 12.34
N CYS A 16 -18.91 -10.74 13.30
CA CYS A 16 -17.99 -10.64 14.44
C CYS A 16 -16.53 -10.68 13.98
N VAL A 17 -16.19 -11.51 12.99
CA VAL A 17 -14.86 -11.56 12.38
C VAL A 17 -14.49 -10.21 11.78
N PHE A 18 -15.36 -9.64 10.92
CA PHE A 18 -15.12 -8.31 10.35
C PHE A 18 -15.05 -7.24 11.43
N ALA A 19 -15.90 -7.31 12.44
CA ALA A 19 -15.89 -6.36 13.56
C ALA A 19 -14.59 -6.41 14.35
N LEU A 20 -14.06 -7.61 14.66
CA LEU A 20 -12.81 -7.77 15.40
C LEU A 20 -11.62 -7.16 14.67
N LEU A 21 -11.47 -7.46 13.37
CA LEU A 21 -10.44 -6.87 12.52
C LEU A 21 -10.60 -5.34 12.40
N ALA A 22 -11.82 -4.88 12.17
CA ALA A 22 -12.15 -3.47 12.02
C ALA A 22 -11.86 -2.67 13.30
N VAL A 23 -12.24 -3.19 14.46
CA VAL A 23 -12.00 -2.54 15.76
C VAL A 23 -10.50 -2.45 16.08
N GLY A 24 -9.72 -3.49 15.73
CA GLY A 24 -8.26 -3.44 15.86
C GLY A 24 -7.62 -2.34 15.00
N LEU A 25 -8.09 -2.16 13.75
CA LEU A 25 -7.67 -1.06 12.88
C LEU A 25 -8.07 0.31 13.43
N VAL A 26 -9.32 0.45 13.89
CA VAL A 26 -9.81 1.70 14.50
C VAL A 26 -8.98 2.04 15.73
N LEU A 27 -8.60 1.05 16.54
CA LEU A 27 -7.76 1.26 17.70
C LEU A 27 -6.43 1.90 17.30
N THR A 28 -5.72 1.32 16.34
CA THR A 28 -4.43 1.86 15.86
C THR A 28 -4.60 3.28 15.33
N TYR A 29 -5.59 3.51 14.48
CA TYR A 29 -5.84 4.84 13.90
C TYR A 29 -6.21 5.88 14.96
N LYS A 30 -7.09 5.50 15.89
CA LYS A 30 -7.57 6.38 16.98
C LYS A 30 -6.51 6.71 18.01
N THR A 31 -5.44 5.92 18.11
CA THR A 31 -4.41 6.06 19.17
C THR A 31 -3.07 6.56 18.65
N SER A 32 -2.77 6.38 17.36
CA SER A 32 -1.50 6.78 16.75
C SER A 32 -1.66 7.67 15.52
N GLY A 33 -2.89 7.84 15.00
CA GLY A 33 -3.14 8.52 13.74
C GLY A 33 -2.57 7.76 12.52
N VAL A 34 -2.14 6.51 12.70
CA VAL A 34 -1.56 5.68 11.65
C VAL A 34 -2.59 4.65 11.18
N PHE A 35 -2.83 4.63 9.89
CA PHE A 35 -3.66 3.59 9.27
C PHE A 35 -2.81 2.36 8.98
N ASN A 36 -2.95 1.32 9.81
CA ASN A 36 -2.10 0.14 9.79
C ASN A 36 -2.60 -0.93 8.82
N LEU A 37 -2.19 -0.87 7.54
CA LEU A 37 -2.47 -1.92 6.56
C LEU A 37 -1.75 -3.24 6.85
N ALA A 38 -0.68 -3.21 7.64
CA ALA A 38 0.04 -4.42 8.05
C ALA A 38 -0.66 -5.21 9.18
N PHE A 39 -1.85 -4.78 9.64
CA PHE A 39 -2.59 -5.45 10.71
C PHE A 39 -2.89 -6.92 10.34
N GLY A 40 -3.27 -7.20 9.09
CA GLY A 40 -3.47 -8.57 8.59
C GLY A 40 -2.20 -9.41 8.59
N ALA A 41 -1.05 -8.81 8.27
CA ALA A 41 0.24 -9.49 8.34
C ALA A 41 0.68 -9.78 9.79
N GLN A 42 0.37 -8.90 10.74
CA GLN A 42 0.58 -9.15 12.18
C GLN A 42 -0.32 -10.29 12.68
N ALA A 43 -1.57 -10.33 12.23
CA ALA A 43 -2.51 -11.42 12.51
C ALA A 43 -1.97 -12.75 11.97
N TYR A 44 -1.47 -12.74 10.73
CA TYR A 44 -0.83 -13.92 10.13
C TYR A 44 0.39 -14.40 10.93
N ALA A 45 1.26 -13.49 11.34
CA ALA A 45 2.45 -13.85 12.11
C ALA A 45 2.11 -14.56 13.43
N SER A 46 1.13 -14.02 14.17
CA SER A 46 0.67 -14.64 15.41
C SER A 46 -0.03 -15.99 15.16
N ALA A 47 -0.85 -16.10 14.11
CA ALA A 47 -1.51 -17.34 13.73
C ALA A 47 -0.50 -18.42 13.29
N ALA A 48 0.56 -18.02 12.58
CA ALA A 48 1.62 -18.94 12.16
C ALA A 48 2.41 -19.49 13.36
N VAL A 49 2.74 -18.64 14.33
CA VAL A 49 3.37 -19.09 15.59
C VAL A 49 2.44 -20.02 16.36
N PHE A 50 1.15 -19.68 16.47
CA PHE A 50 0.17 -20.55 17.11
C PHE A 50 0.11 -21.92 16.43
N TYR A 51 0.09 -21.96 15.09
CA TYR A 51 0.07 -23.20 14.31
C TYR A 51 1.29 -24.06 14.63
N VAL A 52 2.50 -23.51 14.52
CA VAL A 52 3.76 -24.25 14.73
C VAL A 52 3.84 -24.78 16.18
N VAL A 53 3.57 -23.93 17.17
CA VAL A 53 3.66 -24.32 18.58
C VAL A 53 2.59 -25.38 18.94
N ARG A 54 1.37 -25.24 18.38
CA ARG A 54 0.27 -26.18 18.68
C ARG A 54 0.38 -27.49 17.93
N LYS A 55 0.71 -27.45 16.64
CA LYS A 55 0.66 -28.61 15.74
C LYS A 55 2.02 -29.32 15.62
N ASP A 56 3.10 -28.57 15.49
CA ASP A 56 4.42 -29.15 15.25
C ASP A 56 5.14 -29.46 16.58
N HIS A 57 4.89 -28.66 17.63
CA HIS A 57 5.49 -28.89 18.96
C HIS A 57 4.49 -29.46 19.98
N GLU A 58 3.24 -29.69 19.59
CA GLU A 58 2.18 -30.34 20.41
C GLU A 58 1.91 -29.69 21.77
N TRP A 59 2.17 -28.37 21.91
CA TRP A 59 1.90 -27.67 23.17
C TRP A 59 0.42 -27.67 23.53
N PRO A 60 0.05 -27.64 24.83
CA PRO A 60 -1.33 -27.46 25.24
C PRO A 60 -1.95 -26.20 24.64
N LEU A 61 -3.20 -26.28 24.22
CA LEU A 61 -3.92 -25.23 23.50
C LEU A 61 -3.82 -23.86 24.19
N LEU A 62 -4.04 -23.82 25.50
CA LEU A 62 -4.04 -22.59 26.28
C LEU A 62 -2.67 -21.88 26.21
N TRP A 63 -1.59 -22.64 26.39
CA TRP A 63 -0.23 -22.07 26.37
C TRP A 63 0.19 -21.61 24.98
N ALA A 64 -0.17 -22.36 23.94
CA ALA A 64 0.07 -21.98 22.54
C ALA A 64 -0.68 -20.67 22.21
N ALA A 65 -1.97 -20.57 22.61
CA ALA A 65 -2.76 -19.37 22.37
C ALA A 65 -2.24 -18.17 23.18
N LEU A 66 -1.91 -18.35 24.46
CA LEU A 66 -1.31 -17.31 25.28
C LEU A 66 0.01 -16.80 24.70
N LEU A 67 0.89 -17.69 24.26
CA LEU A 67 2.14 -17.32 23.63
C LEU A 67 1.89 -16.47 22.37
N ALA A 68 1.05 -16.94 21.47
CA ALA A 68 0.80 -16.28 20.19
C ALA A 68 0.10 -14.92 20.36
N VAL A 69 -0.90 -14.83 21.26
CA VAL A 69 -1.75 -13.64 21.42
C VAL A 69 -1.14 -12.65 22.40
N VAL A 70 -0.69 -13.11 23.57
CA VAL A 70 -0.29 -12.22 24.67
C VAL A 70 1.20 -11.87 24.65
N VAL A 71 2.04 -12.74 24.07
CA VAL A 71 3.48 -12.50 23.99
C VAL A 71 3.87 -12.03 22.59
N VAL A 72 3.61 -12.83 21.56
CA VAL A 72 4.07 -12.54 20.18
C VAL A 72 3.36 -11.33 19.60
N GLY A 73 2.03 -11.22 19.75
CA GLY A 73 1.28 -10.06 19.26
C GLY A 73 1.84 -8.74 19.80
N PRO A 74 1.85 -8.52 21.14
CA PRO A 74 2.41 -7.31 21.72
C PRO A 74 3.90 -7.09 21.45
N ALA A 75 4.70 -8.15 21.34
CA ALA A 75 6.12 -8.03 20.99
C ALA A 75 6.30 -7.47 19.57
N ILE A 76 5.50 -7.92 18.60
CA ILE A 76 5.47 -7.35 17.24
C ILE A 76 5.09 -5.87 17.32
N GLY A 77 4.03 -5.51 18.06
CA GLY A 77 3.60 -4.12 18.23
C GLY A 77 4.67 -3.23 18.83
N LEU A 78 5.34 -3.70 19.88
CA LEU A 78 6.47 -3.01 20.52
C LEU A 78 7.64 -2.80 19.55
N LEU A 79 7.99 -3.83 18.79
CA LEU A 79 9.06 -3.78 17.80
C LEU A 79 8.76 -2.73 16.72
N LEU A 80 7.55 -2.77 16.18
CA LEU A 80 7.11 -1.86 15.12
C LEU A 80 7.08 -0.41 15.59
N GLU A 81 6.59 -0.13 16.78
CA GLU A 81 6.61 1.22 17.34
C GLU A 81 8.04 1.71 17.56
N ARG A 82 8.88 0.91 18.22
CA ARG A 82 10.23 1.33 18.63
C ARG A 82 11.18 1.51 17.44
N VAL A 83 11.06 0.64 16.42
CA VAL A 83 11.97 0.65 15.26
C VAL A 83 11.47 1.58 14.16
N LEU A 84 10.16 1.74 13.99
CA LEU A 84 9.58 2.40 12.83
C LEU A 84 8.68 3.59 13.17
N PHE A 85 7.56 3.36 13.85
CA PHE A 85 6.51 4.36 13.94
C PHE A 85 6.86 5.52 14.87
N ARG A 86 7.80 5.35 15.78
CA ARG A 86 8.40 6.43 16.55
C ARG A 86 8.95 7.53 15.63
N TYR A 87 9.62 7.17 14.56
CA TYR A 87 10.22 8.12 13.60
C TYR A 87 9.19 8.70 12.62
N LEU A 88 8.03 8.09 12.51
CA LEU A 88 6.96 8.49 11.59
C LEU A 88 5.91 9.41 12.23
N ARG A 89 6.02 9.75 13.50
CA ARG A 89 5.01 10.55 14.20
C ARG A 89 4.79 11.90 13.52
N THR A 90 5.87 12.54 13.09
CA THR A 90 5.85 13.83 12.38
C THR A 90 5.73 13.71 10.87
N ALA A 91 5.80 12.49 10.32
CA ALA A 91 5.69 12.26 8.89
C ALA A 91 4.24 12.41 8.41
N GLY A 92 4.06 12.86 7.17
CA GLY A 92 2.74 12.96 6.53
C GLY A 92 2.04 11.59 6.39
N SER A 93 0.73 11.63 6.19
CA SER A 93 -0.12 10.42 6.07
C SER A 93 0.34 9.46 4.97
N MET A 94 0.86 9.99 3.87
CA MET A 94 1.38 9.20 2.75
C MET A 94 2.57 8.33 3.17
N ALA A 95 3.52 8.88 3.92
CA ALA A 95 4.67 8.13 4.41
C ALA A 95 4.27 7.02 5.38
N LYS A 96 3.30 7.30 6.26
CA LYS A 96 2.74 6.31 7.20
C LYS A 96 2.06 5.14 6.45
N LEU A 97 1.27 5.45 5.41
CA LEU A 97 0.62 4.43 4.58
C LEU A 97 1.62 3.58 3.81
N VAL A 98 2.59 4.21 3.14
CA VAL A 98 3.61 3.48 2.36
C VAL A 98 4.46 2.59 3.28
N THR A 99 4.80 3.06 4.47
CA THR A 99 5.50 2.23 5.47
C THR A 99 4.65 1.04 5.91
N SER A 100 3.35 1.23 6.13
CA SER A 100 2.46 0.12 6.48
C SER A 100 2.30 -0.89 5.35
N LEU A 101 2.35 -0.45 4.08
CA LEU A 101 2.42 -1.34 2.91
C LEU A 101 3.73 -2.11 2.87
N GLY A 102 4.86 -1.46 3.16
CA GLY A 102 6.16 -2.15 3.27
C GLY A 102 6.15 -3.25 4.33
N LEU A 103 5.54 -3.00 5.49
CA LEU A 103 5.37 -4.00 6.54
C LEU A 103 4.42 -5.13 6.16
N LEU A 104 3.35 -4.83 5.43
CA LEU A 104 2.43 -5.83 4.90
C LEU A 104 3.16 -6.88 4.05
N ILE A 105 4.15 -6.44 3.29
CA ILE A 105 4.95 -7.29 2.41
C ILE A 105 6.05 -8.01 3.22
N ALA A 106 6.76 -7.28 4.10
CA ALA A 106 7.93 -7.81 4.80
C ALA A 106 7.58 -8.82 5.90
N ILE A 107 6.52 -8.59 6.70
CA ILE A 107 6.19 -9.46 7.85
C ILE A 107 5.92 -10.91 7.44
N PRO A 108 5.10 -11.22 6.41
CA PRO A 108 4.88 -12.60 5.99
C PRO A 108 6.15 -13.30 5.53
N GLU A 109 7.02 -12.58 4.84
CA GLU A 109 8.27 -13.15 4.34
C GLU A 109 9.29 -13.40 5.48
N VAL A 110 9.31 -12.54 6.51
CA VAL A 110 10.08 -12.81 7.74
C VAL A 110 9.55 -14.07 8.44
N VAL A 111 8.22 -14.23 8.51
CA VAL A 111 7.60 -15.43 9.09
C VAL A 111 7.99 -16.68 8.32
N LYS A 112 8.04 -16.64 6.97
CA LYS A 112 8.52 -17.77 6.15
C LYS A 112 9.99 -18.11 6.40
N LEU A 113 10.85 -17.09 6.54
CA LEU A 113 12.27 -17.32 6.85
C LEU A 113 12.49 -17.92 8.23
N VAL A 114 11.70 -17.52 9.24
CA VAL A 114 11.88 -17.98 10.63
C VAL A 114 11.19 -19.32 10.90
N LEU A 115 9.97 -19.50 10.37
CA LEU A 115 9.14 -20.67 10.65
C LEU A 115 9.07 -21.67 9.48
N GLY A 116 9.84 -21.44 8.40
CA GLY A 116 9.80 -22.24 7.19
C GLY A 116 8.67 -21.88 6.22
N ASP A 117 8.84 -22.27 4.94
CA ASP A 117 7.89 -21.99 3.84
C ASP A 117 6.89 -23.14 3.63
N GLU A 118 6.70 -23.99 4.63
CA GLU A 118 5.75 -25.10 4.54
C GLU A 118 4.30 -24.61 4.53
N SER A 119 3.47 -25.27 3.71
CA SER A 119 2.05 -24.99 3.64
C SER A 119 1.35 -25.45 4.93
N ARG A 120 0.87 -24.49 5.73
CA ARG A 120 0.19 -24.73 7.01
C ARG A 120 -1.27 -25.11 6.79
N LYS A 121 -1.49 -26.37 6.42
CA LYS A 121 -2.85 -26.92 6.14
C LYS A 121 -3.61 -27.23 7.42
N ASN A 122 -4.93 -27.05 7.39
CA ASN A 122 -5.86 -27.33 8.48
C ASN A 122 -5.39 -26.74 9.82
N PRO A 123 -5.41 -25.40 9.98
CA PRO A 123 -5.03 -24.77 11.25
C PRO A 123 -5.90 -25.29 12.40
N PRO A 124 -5.29 -25.59 13.57
CA PRO A 124 -6.01 -26.16 14.69
C PRO A 124 -7.02 -25.14 15.26
N PRO A 125 -8.27 -25.55 15.52
CA PRO A 125 -9.25 -24.68 16.16
C PRO A 125 -8.94 -24.50 17.65
N LEU A 126 -9.34 -23.36 18.20
CA LEU A 126 -9.19 -23.05 19.64
C LEU A 126 -10.04 -23.95 20.56
N TRP A 127 -10.98 -24.70 20.01
CA TRP A 127 -12.06 -25.37 20.74
C TRP A 127 -11.97 -26.89 20.73
N TYR A 128 -10.82 -27.46 20.39
CA TYR A 128 -10.62 -28.91 20.34
C TYR A 128 -10.78 -29.62 21.70
N VAL A 129 -10.96 -28.85 22.79
CA VAL A 129 -11.14 -29.40 24.16
C VAL A 129 -12.58 -29.90 24.39
N MET A 130 -13.55 -29.49 23.55
CA MET A 130 -14.93 -29.92 23.65
C MET A 130 -15.31 -30.74 22.41
N ARG A 131 -15.79 -31.95 22.60
CA ARG A 131 -16.33 -32.79 21.53
C ARG A 131 -17.35 -31.99 20.74
N THR A 132 -17.00 -31.66 19.48
CA THR A 132 -17.75 -30.77 18.60
C THR A 132 -19.17 -31.24 18.29
N ASP A 133 -19.43 -32.53 18.43
CA ASP A 133 -20.73 -33.15 18.08
C ASP A 133 -21.84 -32.85 19.10
N GLU A 134 -21.51 -32.36 20.29
CA GLU A 134 -22.46 -32.13 21.37
C GLU A 134 -22.89 -30.65 21.55
N TRP A 135 -22.25 -29.71 20.87
CA TRP A 135 -22.44 -28.26 21.09
C TRP A 135 -23.05 -27.52 19.90
N LEU A 136 -23.95 -28.19 19.18
CA LEU A 136 -24.81 -27.52 18.19
C LEU A 136 -25.98 -26.88 18.94
N TRP A 137 -26.04 -25.57 19.04
CA TRP A 137 -27.12 -24.86 19.71
C TRP A 137 -27.82 -23.89 18.74
N PRO A 138 -29.15 -23.82 18.77
CA PRO A 138 -30.14 -24.65 19.50
C PRO A 138 -30.39 -25.99 18.79
N ARG A 139 -30.49 -27.07 19.58
CA ARG A 139 -30.53 -28.46 19.10
C ARG A 139 -31.72 -28.83 18.19
N ASN A 140 -32.80 -28.05 18.14
CA ASN A 140 -34.05 -28.37 17.43
C ASN A 140 -34.49 -27.29 16.44
N THR A 141 -33.59 -26.44 15.94
CA THR A 141 -33.90 -25.42 14.97
C THR A 141 -33.04 -25.60 13.72
N SER A 142 -33.48 -25.03 12.60
CA SER A 142 -32.71 -24.97 11.34
C SER A 142 -31.39 -24.16 11.46
N ILE A 143 -31.21 -23.43 12.57
CA ILE A 143 -30.06 -22.58 12.84
C ILE A 143 -29.11 -23.33 13.76
N VAL A 144 -28.00 -23.80 13.20
CA VAL A 144 -26.95 -24.50 13.95
C VAL A 144 -25.69 -23.62 13.96
N LEU A 145 -25.21 -23.26 15.15
CA LEU A 145 -23.96 -22.59 15.35
C LEU A 145 -22.93 -23.55 15.93
N ASP A 146 -21.76 -23.62 15.32
CA ASP A 146 -20.63 -24.37 15.83
C ASP A 146 -20.01 -23.70 17.08
N ALA A 147 -19.40 -24.48 17.97
CA ALA A 147 -18.75 -23.99 19.18
C ALA A 147 -17.68 -22.93 18.89
N GLY A 148 -16.94 -23.07 17.79
CA GLY A 148 -15.98 -22.07 17.32
C GLY A 148 -16.62 -20.73 16.96
N GLN A 149 -17.80 -20.76 16.35
CA GLN A 149 -18.57 -19.56 15.99
C GLN A 149 -19.08 -18.84 17.25
N ILE A 150 -19.64 -19.59 18.21
CA ILE A 150 -20.12 -19.04 19.50
C ILE A 150 -18.97 -18.36 20.24
N ALA A 151 -17.85 -18.97 20.28
CA ALA A 151 -16.70 -18.42 20.97
C ALA A 151 -16.07 -17.23 20.23
N THR A 152 -16.09 -17.20 18.90
CA THR A 152 -15.71 -16.02 18.13
C THR A 152 -16.64 -14.84 18.46
N ILE A 153 -17.94 -15.07 18.57
CA ILE A 153 -18.91 -14.06 19.01
C ILE A 153 -18.57 -13.60 20.44
N ALA A 154 -18.39 -14.52 21.37
CA ALA A 154 -18.09 -14.20 22.78
C ALA A 154 -16.78 -13.42 22.92
N ALA A 155 -15.71 -13.86 22.23
CA ALA A 155 -14.42 -13.17 22.21
C ALA A 155 -14.55 -11.75 21.64
N THR A 156 -15.24 -11.58 20.51
CA THR A 156 -15.41 -10.27 19.88
C THR A 156 -16.21 -9.33 20.75
N VAL A 157 -17.32 -9.77 21.33
CA VAL A 157 -18.13 -8.97 22.25
C VAL A 157 -17.30 -8.56 23.47
N THR A 158 -16.57 -9.51 24.06
CA THR A 158 -15.69 -9.22 25.21
C THR A 158 -14.65 -8.17 24.89
N VAL A 159 -13.97 -8.28 23.75
CA VAL A 159 -12.98 -7.29 23.27
C VAL A 159 -13.62 -5.92 23.08
N VAL A 160 -14.77 -5.85 22.41
CA VAL A 160 -15.46 -4.57 22.17
C VAL A 160 -15.87 -3.92 23.46
N VAL A 161 -16.47 -4.68 24.37
CA VAL A 161 -16.87 -4.17 25.71
C VAL A 161 -15.64 -3.70 26.48
N ALA A 162 -14.57 -4.49 26.53
CA ALA A 162 -13.34 -4.13 27.22
C ALA A 162 -12.73 -2.82 26.66
N LEU A 163 -12.70 -2.67 25.33
CA LEU A 163 -12.18 -1.45 24.69
C LEU A 163 -13.09 -0.23 24.95
N VAL A 164 -14.41 -0.40 24.89
CA VAL A 164 -15.33 0.69 25.23
C VAL A 164 -15.15 1.14 26.67
N LEU A 165 -15.03 0.20 27.60
CA LEU A 165 -14.76 0.50 29.02
C LEU A 165 -13.39 1.17 29.20
N LEU A 166 -12.35 0.68 28.52
CA LEU A 166 -11.02 1.26 28.55
C LEU A 166 -11.04 2.72 28.07
N PHE A 167 -11.66 3.00 26.92
CA PHE A 167 -11.70 4.36 26.38
C PHE A 167 -12.63 5.31 27.14
N ARG A 168 -13.67 4.78 27.80
CA ARG A 168 -14.64 5.61 28.50
C ARG A 168 -14.25 5.90 29.95
N PHE A 169 -13.67 4.93 30.65
CA PHE A 169 -13.47 4.98 32.09
C PHE A 169 -12.00 4.96 32.56
N SER A 170 -11.05 4.62 31.65
CA SER A 170 -9.65 4.51 32.08
C SER A 170 -8.85 5.78 31.77
N SER A 171 -7.88 6.09 32.65
CA SER A 171 -6.91 7.17 32.44
C SER A 171 -6.03 6.92 31.22
N LEU A 172 -5.77 5.65 30.86
CA LEU A 172 -5.04 5.28 29.67
C LEU A 172 -5.80 5.68 28.41
N GLY A 173 -7.09 5.38 28.33
CA GLY A 173 -7.95 5.78 27.19
C GLY A 173 -8.05 7.29 27.03
N LEU A 174 -8.06 8.06 28.14
CA LEU A 174 -8.03 9.52 28.09
C LEU A 174 -6.69 10.02 27.54
N ARG A 175 -5.56 9.50 28.02
CA ARG A 175 -4.22 9.85 27.54
C ARG A 175 -4.04 9.51 26.07
N MET A 176 -4.52 8.35 25.62
CA MET A 176 -4.49 7.94 24.22
C MET A 176 -5.21 8.95 23.31
N ARG A 177 -6.39 9.43 23.72
CA ARG A 177 -7.14 10.45 22.95
C ARG A 177 -6.41 11.79 22.93
N ALA A 178 -5.86 12.23 24.04
CA ALA A 178 -5.13 13.49 24.14
C ALA A 178 -3.86 13.50 23.26
N VAL A 179 -3.09 12.40 23.24
CA VAL A 179 -1.87 12.28 22.43
C VAL A 179 -2.17 12.31 20.93
N VAL A 180 -3.31 11.76 20.48
CA VAL A 180 -3.69 11.79 19.06
C VAL A 180 -4.14 13.18 18.60
N GLU A 181 -4.84 13.91 19.49
CA GLU A 181 -5.33 15.25 19.17
C GLU A 181 -4.19 16.25 19.07
N SER A 182 -3.27 16.26 20.03
CA SER A 182 -2.03 17.06 19.98
C SER A 182 -0.96 16.43 20.87
N PRO A 183 0.04 15.74 20.29
CA PRO A 183 1.15 15.17 21.05
C PRO A 183 1.88 16.21 21.90
N ARG A 184 2.15 17.40 21.32
CA ARG A 184 2.84 18.49 22.02
C ARG A 184 2.06 19.01 23.23
N MET A 185 0.76 19.23 23.09
CA MET A 185 -0.09 19.70 24.18
C MET A 185 -0.22 18.64 25.27
N ALA A 186 -0.26 17.36 24.90
CA ALA A 186 -0.26 16.27 25.86
C ALA A 186 1.06 16.19 26.65
N GLU A 187 2.21 16.38 25.99
CA GLU A 187 3.52 16.42 26.65
C GLU A 187 3.67 17.62 27.59
N LEU A 188 3.19 18.80 27.19
CA LEU A 188 3.16 19.98 28.07
C LEU A 188 2.30 19.76 29.32
N ASN A 189 1.30 18.88 29.26
CA ASN A 189 0.50 18.45 30.39
C ASN A 189 1.06 17.22 31.15
N GLY A 190 2.32 16.85 30.92
CA GLY A 190 3.01 15.76 31.59
C GLY A 190 2.64 14.36 31.13
N VAL A 191 2.00 14.21 29.97
CA VAL A 191 1.70 12.90 29.38
C VAL A 191 2.88 12.45 28.51
N ASP A 192 3.49 11.33 28.85
CA ASP A 192 4.53 10.70 28.02
C ASP A 192 3.90 10.11 26.75
N SER A 193 4.00 10.84 25.64
CA SER A 193 3.41 10.46 24.35
C SER A 193 4.05 9.18 23.79
N GLU A 194 5.33 8.91 24.10
CA GLU A 194 6.04 7.72 23.65
C GLU A 194 5.49 6.46 24.30
N ARG A 195 5.31 6.47 25.62
CA ARG A 195 4.73 5.32 26.36
C ARG A 195 3.29 5.05 25.94
N VAL A 196 2.50 6.10 25.73
CA VAL A 196 1.11 5.97 25.28
C VAL A 196 1.05 5.35 23.91
N SER A 197 1.87 5.79 22.96
CA SER A 197 1.94 5.22 21.60
C SER A 197 2.38 3.75 21.66
N MET A 198 3.44 3.44 22.42
CA MET A 198 3.93 2.07 22.60
C MET A 198 2.84 1.13 23.13
N THR A 199 2.12 1.53 24.20
CA THR A 199 1.02 0.73 24.75
C THR A 199 -0.13 0.55 23.73
N SER A 200 -0.39 1.56 22.93
CA SER A 200 -1.41 1.51 21.86
C SER A 200 -1.06 0.49 20.78
N TRP A 201 0.19 0.48 20.32
CA TRP A 201 0.67 -0.49 19.35
C TRP A 201 0.69 -1.92 19.89
N MET A 202 1.12 -2.10 21.13
CA MET A 202 1.08 -3.41 21.79
C MET A 202 -0.36 -3.93 21.90
N LEU A 203 -1.32 -3.08 22.30
CA LEU A 203 -2.72 -3.46 22.41
C LEU A 203 -3.35 -3.76 21.05
N SER A 204 -3.04 -2.95 20.02
CA SER A 204 -3.50 -3.21 18.65
C SER A 204 -2.96 -4.54 18.12
N SER A 205 -1.67 -4.80 18.30
CA SER A 205 -1.05 -6.05 17.82
C SER A 205 -1.49 -7.27 18.63
N LEU A 206 -1.85 -7.11 19.90
CA LEU A 206 -2.53 -8.15 20.67
C LEU A 206 -3.88 -8.52 20.04
N LEU A 207 -4.66 -7.51 19.62
CA LEU A 207 -5.93 -7.75 18.92
C LEU A 207 -5.71 -8.39 17.55
N ALA A 208 -4.63 -8.00 16.83
CA ALA A 208 -4.25 -8.66 15.59
C ALA A 208 -3.92 -10.14 15.82
N GLY A 209 -3.15 -10.44 16.87
CA GLY A 209 -2.84 -11.82 17.25
C GLY A 209 -4.08 -12.64 17.61
N LEU A 210 -4.98 -12.06 18.40
CA LEU A 210 -6.26 -12.71 18.74
C LEU A 210 -7.10 -12.96 17.48
N ALA A 211 -7.23 -11.96 16.61
CA ALA A 211 -7.94 -12.10 15.35
C ALA A 211 -7.31 -13.21 14.49
N GLY A 212 -5.99 -13.22 14.34
CA GLY A 212 -5.28 -14.24 13.56
C GLY A 212 -5.54 -15.65 14.04
N VAL A 213 -5.44 -15.87 15.35
CA VAL A 213 -5.68 -17.20 15.96
C VAL A 213 -7.14 -17.65 15.85
N LEU A 214 -8.11 -16.72 16.01
CA LEU A 214 -9.53 -17.01 15.87
C LEU A 214 -9.96 -17.28 14.43
N LEU A 215 -9.31 -16.61 13.46
CA LEU A 215 -9.67 -16.68 12.05
C LEU A 215 -8.95 -17.81 11.29
N ALA A 216 -7.77 -18.23 11.77
CA ALA A 216 -6.97 -19.26 11.11
C ALA A 216 -7.77 -20.53 10.75
N PRO A 217 -8.64 -21.07 11.61
CA PRO A 217 -9.41 -22.28 11.31
C PRO A 217 -10.48 -22.12 10.22
N LEU A 218 -10.82 -20.88 9.84
CA LEU A 218 -11.78 -20.62 8.75
C LEU A 218 -11.22 -20.94 7.37
N PHE A 219 -9.90 -21.10 7.27
CA PHE A 219 -9.21 -21.37 6.02
C PHE A 219 -8.68 -22.80 5.95
N ALA A 220 -8.74 -23.40 4.77
CA ALA A 220 -8.16 -24.72 4.53
C ALA A 220 -6.62 -24.73 4.70
N SER A 221 -5.99 -23.59 4.44
CA SER A 221 -4.55 -23.36 4.66
C SER A 221 -4.33 -21.95 5.15
N LEU A 222 -3.37 -21.78 6.06
CA LEU A 222 -3.01 -20.45 6.56
C LEU A 222 -2.15 -19.70 5.54
N ASN A 223 -2.74 -18.72 4.87
CA ASN A 223 -2.10 -17.90 3.86
C ASN A 223 -2.18 -16.41 4.27
N PRO A 224 -1.08 -15.64 4.20
CA PRO A 224 -1.10 -14.20 4.52
C PRO A 224 -2.08 -13.40 3.66
N LEU A 225 -2.30 -13.82 2.40
CA LEU A 225 -3.20 -13.16 1.48
C LEU A 225 -4.67 -13.22 1.94
N ASP A 226 -5.10 -14.35 2.47
CA ASP A 226 -6.48 -14.55 2.93
C ASP A 226 -6.80 -13.62 4.11
N LEU A 227 -5.88 -13.52 5.09
CA LEU A 227 -6.03 -12.61 6.23
C LEU A 227 -5.99 -11.14 5.81
N PHE A 228 -5.18 -10.79 4.80
CA PHE A 228 -5.18 -9.43 4.27
C PHE A 228 -6.50 -9.12 3.53
N THR A 229 -7.02 -10.04 2.75
CA THR A 229 -8.31 -9.87 2.06
C THR A 229 -9.46 -9.67 3.05
N LEU A 230 -9.50 -10.45 4.14
CA LEU A 230 -10.47 -10.22 5.23
C LEU A 230 -10.28 -8.86 5.91
N LEU A 231 -9.03 -8.42 6.10
CA LEU A 231 -8.75 -7.10 6.64
C LEU A 231 -9.33 -6.01 5.74
N VAL A 232 -9.11 -6.09 4.43
CA VAL A 232 -9.66 -5.10 3.49
C VAL A 232 -11.19 -5.14 3.48
N ALA A 233 -11.80 -6.31 3.58
CA ALA A 233 -13.24 -6.43 3.76
C ALA A 233 -13.73 -5.73 5.06
N ALA A 234 -12.98 -5.86 6.16
CA ALA A 234 -13.27 -5.21 7.42
C ALA A 234 -13.12 -3.67 7.37
N LEU A 235 -12.42 -3.12 6.36
CA LEU A 235 -12.33 -1.67 6.17
C LEU A 235 -13.69 -1.02 5.93
N ALA A 236 -14.63 -1.73 5.32
CA ALA A 236 -16.00 -1.22 5.17
C ALA A 236 -16.64 -0.94 6.53
N ALA A 237 -16.44 -1.82 7.51
CA ALA A 237 -16.90 -1.61 8.88
C ALA A 237 -16.16 -0.45 9.57
N THR A 238 -14.86 -0.28 9.33
CA THR A 238 -14.09 0.85 9.90
C THR A 238 -14.57 2.19 9.36
N VAL A 239 -14.84 2.27 8.06
CA VAL A 239 -15.39 3.46 7.39
C VAL A 239 -16.81 3.73 7.85
N PHE A 240 -17.63 2.69 8.06
CA PHE A 240 -18.96 2.82 8.64
C PHE A 240 -18.89 3.47 10.04
N GLY A 241 -17.89 3.11 10.86
CA GLY A 241 -17.60 3.73 12.15
C GLY A 241 -16.92 5.11 12.07
N GLY A 242 -16.60 5.62 10.87
CA GLY A 242 -15.90 6.89 10.67
C GLY A 242 -14.46 6.87 11.18
N LEU A 243 -13.82 5.71 11.25
CA LEU A 243 -12.46 5.46 11.76
C LEU A 243 -12.24 5.85 13.24
N THR A 244 -13.26 6.30 13.96
CA THR A 244 -13.13 6.82 15.33
C THR A 244 -14.03 6.14 16.34
N SER A 245 -15.18 5.62 15.94
CA SER A 245 -16.20 5.06 16.82
C SER A 245 -16.15 3.53 16.87
N ILE A 246 -15.66 2.96 17.98
CA ILE A 246 -15.61 1.52 18.21
C ILE A 246 -17.01 0.87 18.15
N PRO A 247 -18.07 1.40 18.81
CA PRO A 247 -19.40 0.78 18.76
C PRO A 247 -20.00 0.78 17.34
N LEU A 248 -19.85 1.88 16.58
CA LEU A 248 -20.35 1.96 15.22
C LEU A 248 -19.56 1.04 14.28
N THR A 249 -18.27 0.88 14.50
CA THR A 249 -17.44 -0.06 13.75
C THR A 249 -17.88 -1.52 13.99
N PHE A 250 -18.18 -1.86 15.25
CA PHE A 250 -18.72 -3.17 15.60
C PHE A 250 -20.08 -3.41 14.92
N ALA A 251 -20.98 -2.45 14.99
CA ALA A 251 -22.28 -2.54 14.31
C ALA A 251 -22.12 -2.65 12.78
N GLY A 252 -21.18 -1.92 12.20
CA GLY A 252 -20.84 -2.02 10.77
C GLY A 252 -20.32 -3.40 10.36
N GLY A 253 -19.46 -4.01 11.19
CA GLY A 253 -18.96 -5.37 10.97
C GLY A 253 -20.09 -6.41 11.02
N LEU A 254 -20.97 -6.33 12.03
CA LEU A 254 -22.14 -7.21 12.12
C LEU A 254 -23.06 -7.04 10.91
N LEU A 255 -23.35 -5.79 10.53
CA LEU A 255 -24.20 -5.51 9.36
C LEU A 255 -23.62 -6.11 8.08
N LEU A 256 -22.32 -5.99 7.87
CA LEU A 256 -21.64 -6.58 6.71
C LEU A 256 -21.74 -8.09 6.68
N GLY A 257 -21.48 -8.76 7.81
CA GLY A 257 -21.58 -10.23 7.88
C GLY A 257 -23.00 -10.73 7.64
N VAL A 258 -23.99 -10.07 8.23
CA VAL A 258 -25.41 -10.36 8.01
C VAL A 258 -25.78 -10.14 6.54
N LEU A 259 -25.39 -9.01 5.96
CA LEU A 259 -25.69 -8.68 4.57
C LEU A 259 -25.06 -9.70 3.60
N GLN A 260 -23.81 -10.11 3.88
CA GLN A 260 -23.12 -11.12 3.08
C GLN A 260 -23.81 -12.49 3.16
N ALA A 261 -24.24 -12.90 4.34
CA ALA A 261 -24.92 -14.17 4.54
C ALA A 261 -26.33 -14.20 3.90
N VAL A 262 -27.09 -13.12 4.04
CA VAL A 262 -28.40 -12.97 3.39
C VAL A 262 -28.25 -12.97 1.87
N LEU A 263 -27.27 -12.27 1.32
CA LEU A 263 -26.99 -12.29 -0.11
C LEU A 263 -26.58 -13.67 -0.59
N ALA A 264 -25.75 -14.37 0.19
CA ALA A 264 -25.30 -15.73 -0.13
C ALA A 264 -26.46 -16.72 -0.16
N GLY A 265 -27.45 -16.56 0.71
CA GLY A 265 -28.64 -17.44 0.76
C GLY A 265 -29.73 -17.08 -0.26
N SER A 266 -29.72 -15.85 -0.82
CA SER A 266 -30.73 -15.40 -1.77
C SER A 266 -30.35 -15.58 -3.24
N LEU A 267 -29.04 -15.70 -3.55
CA LEU A 267 -28.56 -15.89 -4.91
C LEU A 267 -28.43 -17.36 -5.27
N PRO A 268 -28.87 -17.79 -6.47
CA PRO A 268 -28.64 -19.16 -6.96
C PRO A 268 -27.13 -19.46 -6.97
N THR A 269 -26.76 -20.65 -6.50
CA THR A 269 -25.36 -21.08 -6.37
C THR A 269 -24.59 -21.08 -7.70
N ASP A 270 -25.31 -21.34 -8.80
CA ASP A 270 -24.73 -21.54 -10.13
C ASP A 270 -24.66 -20.26 -10.98
N SER A 271 -25.08 -19.13 -10.42
CA SER A 271 -25.01 -17.86 -11.15
C SER A 271 -23.60 -17.26 -11.06
N ILE A 272 -23.07 -16.80 -12.21
CA ILE A 272 -21.79 -16.09 -12.30
C ILE A 272 -21.78 -14.86 -11.37
N LEU A 273 -22.95 -14.23 -11.18
CA LEU A 273 -23.13 -13.13 -10.24
C LEU A 273 -22.95 -13.59 -8.78
N ALA A 274 -23.35 -14.80 -8.41
CA ALA A 274 -23.19 -15.30 -7.05
C ALA A 274 -21.72 -15.55 -6.72
N THR A 275 -20.96 -16.10 -7.64
CA THR A 275 -19.52 -16.38 -7.46
C THR A 275 -18.70 -15.10 -7.31
N GLY A 276 -19.03 -14.03 -8.04
CA GLY A 276 -18.31 -12.74 -7.99
C GLY A 276 -18.83 -11.78 -6.92
N LEU A 277 -20.15 -11.64 -6.80
CA LEU A 277 -20.75 -10.61 -5.93
C LEU A 277 -20.64 -10.95 -4.44
N ARG A 278 -20.69 -12.24 -4.06
CA ARG A 278 -20.54 -12.65 -2.66
C ARG A 278 -19.22 -12.20 -2.02
N PRO A 279 -18.05 -12.52 -2.58
CA PRO A 279 -16.77 -12.04 -2.04
C PRO A 279 -16.57 -10.54 -2.23
N ALA A 280 -17.16 -9.95 -3.27
CA ALA A 280 -17.02 -8.53 -3.59
C ALA A 280 -17.87 -7.60 -2.71
N LEU A 281 -18.91 -8.12 -2.04
CA LEU A 281 -19.87 -7.31 -1.30
C LEU A 281 -19.21 -6.32 -0.31
N PRO A 282 -18.26 -6.73 0.55
CA PRO A 282 -17.61 -5.80 1.47
C PRO A 282 -16.88 -4.66 0.75
N PHE A 283 -16.25 -4.97 -0.39
CA PHE A 283 -15.51 -3.97 -1.18
C PHE A 283 -16.45 -3.02 -1.90
N LEU A 284 -17.58 -3.52 -2.39
CA LEU A 284 -18.66 -2.73 -2.96
C LEU A 284 -19.24 -1.79 -1.90
N VAL A 285 -19.55 -2.30 -0.72
CA VAL A 285 -20.06 -1.50 0.40
C VAL A 285 -19.04 -0.45 0.82
N LEU A 286 -17.77 -0.82 0.92
CA LEU A 286 -16.68 0.13 1.21
C LEU A 286 -16.64 1.25 0.18
N PHE A 287 -16.64 0.91 -1.10
CA PHE A 287 -16.60 1.87 -2.19
C PHE A 287 -17.82 2.81 -2.17
N LEU A 288 -19.02 2.26 -1.99
CA LEU A 288 -20.27 3.05 -1.92
C LEU A 288 -20.32 3.95 -0.67
N LEU A 289 -19.86 3.45 0.49
CA LEU A 289 -19.77 4.26 1.71
C LEU A 289 -18.83 5.46 1.52
N LEU A 290 -17.65 5.23 0.93
CA LEU A 290 -16.69 6.30 0.63
C LEU A 290 -17.26 7.31 -0.38
N LEU A 291 -18.06 6.83 -1.33
CA LEU A 291 -18.66 7.65 -2.36
C LEU A 291 -19.79 8.54 -1.84
N PHE A 292 -20.69 7.97 -1.03
CA PHE A 292 -21.97 8.63 -0.67
C PHE A 292 -21.97 9.28 0.72
N ARG A 293 -21.05 8.91 1.64
CA ARG A 293 -21.04 9.47 3.01
C ARG A 293 -20.45 10.89 3.04
N PRO A 294 -21.28 11.93 3.30
CA PRO A 294 -20.83 13.33 3.19
C PRO A 294 -19.82 13.74 4.27
N GLY A 295 -19.81 13.10 5.43
CA GLY A 295 -18.94 13.44 6.57
C GLY A 295 -17.47 13.06 6.39
N LEU A 296 -17.15 12.20 5.42
CA LEU A 296 -15.76 11.78 5.14
C LEU A 296 -14.98 12.78 4.26
N ARG A 297 -15.67 13.78 3.69
CA ARG A 297 -15.08 14.77 2.79
C ARG A 297 -14.28 15.85 3.49
N SER A 298 -14.42 15.98 4.80
CA SER A 298 -13.85 17.08 5.58
C SER A 298 -13.19 16.68 6.89
N THR A 299 -12.83 15.40 7.05
CA THR A 299 -11.92 15.05 8.13
C THR A 299 -10.56 15.66 7.74
N ARG A 300 -10.38 16.93 8.12
CA ARG A 300 -9.04 17.49 8.26
C ARG A 300 -8.25 16.45 9.04
N GLU A 301 -7.19 15.92 8.44
CA GLU A 301 -6.17 15.28 9.24
C GLU A 301 -6.00 16.15 10.46
N VAL A 302 -5.98 15.55 11.64
CA VAL A 302 -5.74 16.29 12.87
C VAL A 302 -4.34 16.86 12.71
N THR A 303 -4.27 18.01 12.06
CA THR A 303 -3.05 18.77 11.91
C THR A 303 -2.89 19.41 13.28
N ASP A 304 -1.81 19.08 13.97
CA ASP A 304 -1.47 19.75 15.22
C ASP A 304 -1.65 21.25 15.00
N PRO A 305 -2.51 21.93 15.75
CA PRO A 305 -2.75 23.36 15.58
C PRO A 305 -1.45 24.18 15.61
N LEU A 306 -0.42 23.65 16.28
CA LEU A 306 0.90 24.26 16.37
C LEU A 306 1.81 23.90 15.17
N ALA A 307 1.51 22.88 14.41
CA ALA A 307 2.28 22.52 13.21
C ALA A 307 2.17 23.58 12.11
N THR A 308 1.13 24.41 12.12
CA THR A 308 0.97 25.54 11.20
C THR A 308 1.83 26.74 11.57
N VAL A 309 2.43 26.76 12.77
CA VAL A 309 3.31 27.83 13.26
C VAL A 309 4.78 27.55 12.91
N GLU A 310 5.14 26.28 12.66
CA GLU A 310 6.49 25.98 12.14
C GLU A 310 6.56 26.30 10.65
N ALA A 311 7.53 27.13 10.29
CA ALA A 311 7.82 27.37 8.89
C ALA A 311 8.05 26.02 8.17
N PRO A 312 7.45 25.79 7.00
CA PRO A 312 7.74 24.59 6.24
C PRO A 312 9.26 24.48 6.05
N PRO A 313 9.85 23.29 6.12
CA PRO A 313 11.27 23.13 5.90
C PRO A 313 11.62 23.82 4.57
N PRO A 314 12.74 24.59 4.52
CA PRO A 314 13.11 25.32 3.31
C PRO A 314 13.08 24.33 2.14
N ALA A 315 12.37 24.72 1.07
CA ALA A 315 12.37 23.92 -0.15
C ALA A 315 13.83 23.64 -0.51
N PRO A 316 14.22 22.40 -0.84
CA PRO A 316 15.58 22.10 -1.22
C PRO A 316 15.96 23.11 -2.30
N VAL A 317 17.03 23.86 -2.05
CA VAL A 317 17.54 24.86 -2.98
C VAL A 317 17.68 24.15 -4.31
N ALA A 318 16.80 24.47 -5.26
CA ALA A 318 16.88 23.91 -6.60
C ALA A 318 18.26 24.32 -7.10
N LEU A 319 19.22 23.40 -7.04
CA LEU A 319 20.56 23.61 -7.54
C LEU A 319 20.38 24.07 -8.99
N VAL A 320 20.64 25.37 -9.26
CA VAL A 320 20.60 25.88 -10.62
C VAL A 320 21.72 25.17 -11.36
N ARG A 321 21.32 24.09 -12.05
CA ARG A 321 22.27 23.26 -12.79
C ARG A 321 22.76 24.07 -13.97
N PRO A 322 24.06 24.35 -14.10
CA PRO A 322 24.58 25.05 -15.26
C PRO A 322 24.24 24.27 -16.54
N HIS A 323 23.99 24.97 -17.63
CA HIS A 323 23.50 24.40 -18.90
C HIS A 323 24.37 23.22 -19.40
N TRP A 324 25.71 23.35 -19.28
CA TRP A 324 26.65 22.29 -19.65
C TRP A 324 26.45 21.00 -18.84
N MET A 325 26.05 21.12 -17.56
CA MET A 325 25.82 20.00 -16.70
C MET A 325 24.49 19.28 -17.06
N THR A 326 23.46 20.01 -17.48
CA THR A 326 22.21 19.42 -17.94
C THR A 326 22.39 18.68 -19.27
N VAL A 327 23.18 19.24 -20.19
CA VAL A 327 23.53 18.58 -21.46
C VAL A 327 24.43 17.36 -21.21
N GLY A 328 25.43 17.50 -20.35
CA GLY A 328 26.33 16.40 -19.98
C GLY A 328 25.62 15.23 -19.31
N THR A 329 24.70 15.50 -18.38
CA THR A 329 23.94 14.44 -17.71
C THR A 329 22.97 13.75 -18.67
N ARG A 330 22.36 14.48 -19.61
CA ARG A 330 21.51 13.90 -20.67
C ARG A 330 22.33 13.01 -21.63
N ALA A 331 23.48 13.51 -22.09
CA ALA A 331 24.37 12.74 -22.95
C ALA A 331 24.89 11.47 -22.24
N PHE A 332 25.33 11.59 -20.99
CA PHE A 332 25.75 10.45 -20.18
C PHE A 332 24.62 9.44 -19.99
N GLY A 333 23.42 9.90 -19.67
CA GLY A 333 22.24 9.03 -19.58
C GLY A 333 21.93 8.30 -20.88
N ALA A 334 22.01 8.99 -22.02
CA ALA A 334 21.81 8.36 -23.33
C ALA A 334 22.88 7.30 -23.63
N VAL A 335 24.14 7.57 -23.30
CA VAL A 335 25.25 6.60 -23.45
C VAL A 335 25.04 5.39 -22.57
N VAL A 336 24.64 5.57 -21.29
CA VAL A 336 24.36 4.45 -20.36
C VAL A 336 23.20 3.60 -20.89
N VAL A 337 22.14 4.21 -21.40
CA VAL A 337 21.01 3.47 -22.00
C VAL A 337 21.46 2.74 -23.24
N ALA A 338 22.24 3.35 -24.12
CA ALA A 338 22.74 2.71 -25.34
C ALA A 338 23.68 1.54 -25.03
N LEU A 339 24.59 1.70 -24.07
CA LEU A 339 25.47 0.63 -23.61
C LEU A 339 24.67 -0.51 -22.93
N GLY A 340 23.67 -0.16 -22.11
CA GLY A 340 22.77 -1.12 -21.49
C GLY A 340 22.00 -1.93 -22.55
N LEU A 341 21.47 -1.28 -23.57
CA LEU A 341 20.80 -1.95 -24.71
C LEU A 341 21.76 -2.84 -25.49
N ALA A 342 22.97 -2.37 -25.78
CA ALA A 342 23.98 -3.17 -26.45
C ALA A 342 24.38 -4.39 -25.59
N ALA A 343 24.54 -4.23 -24.31
CA ALA A 343 24.81 -5.33 -23.38
C ALA A 343 23.64 -6.34 -23.38
N CYS A 344 22.38 -5.87 -23.30
CA CYS A 344 21.20 -6.76 -23.38
C CYS A 344 21.13 -7.51 -24.73
N TRP A 345 21.49 -6.84 -25.82
CA TRP A 345 21.45 -7.42 -27.16
C TRP A 345 22.51 -8.51 -27.38
N PHE A 346 23.74 -8.29 -26.89
CA PHE A 346 24.87 -9.17 -27.20
C PHE A 346 25.22 -10.14 -26.07
N LEU A 347 24.90 -9.83 -24.81
CA LEU A 347 25.34 -10.60 -23.65
C LEU A 347 24.21 -11.37 -22.96
N LEU A 348 22.93 -10.96 -23.16
CA LEU A 348 21.80 -11.60 -22.50
C LEU A 348 21.00 -12.45 -23.49
N ASP A 349 20.69 -13.67 -23.08
CA ASP A 349 19.85 -14.59 -23.83
C ASP A 349 18.67 -15.08 -22.99
N GLY A 350 17.58 -15.44 -23.69
CA GLY A 350 16.42 -16.13 -23.16
C GLY A 350 15.88 -15.55 -21.85
N TYR A 351 16.09 -16.26 -20.75
CA TYR A 351 15.52 -15.93 -19.46
C TYR A 351 15.85 -14.51 -18.95
N TRP A 352 17.14 -14.11 -19.02
CA TRP A 352 17.58 -12.80 -18.54
C TRP A 352 17.05 -11.65 -19.38
N LEU A 353 17.03 -11.85 -20.70
CA LEU A 353 16.46 -10.89 -21.65
C LEU A 353 14.96 -10.70 -21.37
N GLY A 354 14.25 -11.79 -21.12
CA GLY A 354 12.83 -11.78 -20.76
C GLY A 354 12.54 -11.00 -19.48
N LEU A 355 13.39 -11.11 -18.47
CA LEU A 355 13.25 -10.33 -17.22
C LEU A 355 13.48 -8.83 -17.47
N VAL A 356 14.43 -8.46 -18.32
CA VAL A 356 14.67 -7.06 -18.68
C VAL A 356 13.47 -6.48 -19.44
N ILE A 357 12.93 -7.19 -20.41
CA ILE A 357 11.75 -6.76 -21.16
C ILE A 357 10.55 -6.56 -20.23
N SER A 358 10.28 -7.55 -19.36
CA SER A 358 9.21 -7.45 -18.35
C SER A 358 9.42 -6.28 -17.41
N GLY A 359 10.66 -6.03 -17.00
CA GLY A 359 11.03 -4.90 -16.15
C GLY A 359 10.81 -3.54 -16.82
N ILE A 360 11.13 -3.40 -18.09
CA ILE A 360 10.87 -2.17 -18.87
C ILE A 360 9.36 -1.92 -19.01
N ILE A 361 8.59 -2.96 -19.35
CA ILE A 361 7.13 -2.85 -19.48
C ILE A 361 6.51 -2.47 -18.11
N LEU A 362 6.96 -3.10 -17.02
CA LEU A 362 6.52 -2.72 -15.68
C LEU A 362 6.92 -1.27 -15.37
N GLY A 363 8.09 -0.82 -15.81
CA GLY A 363 8.51 0.58 -15.72
C GLY A 363 7.50 1.53 -16.39
N ILE A 364 6.93 1.15 -17.55
CA ILE A 364 5.85 1.90 -18.20
C ILE A 364 4.61 1.95 -17.28
N ILE A 365 4.20 0.83 -16.71
CA ILE A 365 3.06 0.81 -15.78
C ILE A 365 3.35 1.70 -14.57
N MET A 366 4.56 1.64 -14.02
CA MET A 366 4.97 2.47 -12.89
C MET A 366 5.02 3.97 -13.23
N MET A 367 5.26 4.37 -14.49
CA MET A 367 5.14 5.76 -14.91
C MET A 367 3.73 6.32 -14.71
N SER A 368 2.69 5.50 -14.72
CA SER A 368 1.33 5.91 -14.38
C SER A 368 1.23 6.41 -12.94
N LEU A 369 1.94 5.76 -12.01
CA LEU A 369 2.01 6.17 -10.60
C LEU A 369 2.74 7.51 -10.42
N ILE A 370 3.73 7.85 -11.28
CA ILE A 370 4.36 9.18 -11.25
C ILE A 370 3.31 10.27 -11.46
N VAL A 371 2.37 10.06 -12.36
CA VAL A 371 1.33 11.04 -12.67
C VAL A 371 0.37 11.22 -11.49
N VAL A 372 -0.11 10.13 -10.88
CA VAL A 372 -1.09 10.20 -9.78
C VAL A 372 -0.42 10.50 -8.45
N VAL A 373 0.65 9.76 -8.10
CA VAL A 373 1.32 9.88 -6.79
C VAL A 373 2.32 11.02 -6.81
N GLY A 374 3.21 11.04 -7.81
CA GLY A 374 4.31 12.00 -7.88
C GLY A 374 3.87 13.43 -8.19
N MET A 375 2.99 13.61 -9.19
CA MET A 375 2.49 14.93 -9.59
C MET A 375 1.18 15.29 -8.89
N GLY A 376 0.29 14.31 -8.70
CA GLY A 376 -1.04 14.54 -8.12
C GLY A 376 -1.05 14.55 -6.59
N GLY A 377 -0.06 14.00 -5.91
CA GLY A 377 -0.06 13.81 -4.46
C GLY A 377 -1.14 12.83 -3.98
N MET A 378 -1.72 12.05 -4.90
CA MET A 378 -2.83 11.14 -4.64
C MET A 378 -2.33 9.70 -4.58
N LEU A 379 -2.41 9.04 -3.42
CA LEU A 379 -2.04 7.63 -3.33
C LEU A 379 -3.12 6.76 -3.97
N SER A 380 -2.81 6.17 -5.13
CA SER A 380 -3.69 5.24 -5.84
C SER A 380 -3.17 3.81 -5.73
N LEU A 381 -4.03 2.90 -5.30
CA LEU A 381 -3.72 1.48 -5.10
C LEU A 381 -4.38 0.57 -6.17
N CYS A 382 -4.98 1.16 -7.23
CA CYS A 382 -5.69 0.41 -8.27
C CYS A 382 -4.94 0.29 -9.60
N GLN A 383 -3.66 0.65 -9.67
CA GLN A 383 -2.93 0.70 -10.95
C GLN A 383 -2.78 -0.67 -11.60
N ALA A 384 -2.64 -1.75 -10.82
CA ALA A 384 -2.65 -3.10 -11.35
C ALA A 384 -3.98 -3.48 -12.01
N ALA A 385 -5.12 -3.08 -11.39
CA ALA A 385 -6.43 -3.30 -11.99
C ALA A 385 -6.62 -2.50 -13.29
N LEU A 386 -6.13 -1.25 -13.34
CA LEU A 386 -6.17 -0.44 -14.58
C LEU A 386 -5.28 -1.02 -15.68
N ALA A 387 -4.12 -1.56 -15.33
CA ALA A 387 -3.26 -2.29 -16.26
C ALA A 387 -3.95 -3.57 -16.75
N ALA A 388 -4.61 -4.32 -15.87
CA ALA A 388 -5.39 -5.50 -16.23
C ALA A 388 -6.55 -5.17 -17.19
N ILE A 389 -7.26 -4.05 -16.96
CA ILE A 389 -8.32 -3.57 -17.86
C ILE A 389 -7.76 -3.34 -19.28
N GLY A 390 -6.59 -2.73 -19.41
CA GLY A 390 -5.92 -2.54 -20.68
C GLY A 390 -5.49 -3.86 -21.33
N ALA A 391 -4.96 -4.81 -20.53
CA ALA A 391 -4.56 -6.13 -20.98
C ALA A 391 -5.74 -6.94 -21.51
N PHE A 392 -6.84 -7.01 -20.73
CA PHE A 392 -8.06 -7.70 -21.16
C PHE A 392 -8.75 -7.03 -22.33
N GLY A 393 -8.79 -5.68 -22.33
CA GLY A 393 -9.32 -4.92 -23.45
C GLY A 393 -8.55 -5.23 -24.75
N THR A 394 -7.22 -5.29 -24.69
CA THR A 394 -6.37 -5.70 -25.80
C THR A 394 -6.69 -7.12 -26.25
N ALA A 395 -6.72 -8.07 -25.33
CA ALA A 395 -6.94 -9.48 -25.62
C ALA A 395 -8.32 -9.75 -26.23
N GLN A 396 -9.37 -9.13 -25.67
CA GLN A 396 -10.75 -9.25 -26.18
C GLN A 396 -10.90 -8.65 -27.58
N LEU A 397 -10.29 -7.49 -27.84
CA LEU A 397 -10.33 -6.88 -29.17
C LEU A 397 -9.64 -7.75 -30.22
N VAL A 398 -8.47 -8.31 -29.89
CA VAL A 398 -7.77 -9.24 -30.80
C VAL A 398 -8.61 -10.49 -31.04
N ALA A 399 -9.16 -11.10 -29.99
CA ALA A 399 -9.96 -12.32 -30.11
C ALA A 399 -11.30 -12.12 -30.85
N ALA A 400 -12.01 -11.01 -30.57
CA ALA A 400 -13.35 -10.78 -31.10
C ALA A 400 -13.33 -10.18 -32.54
N THR A 401 -12.36 -9.33 -32.86
CA THR A 401 -12.36 -8.56 -34.12
C THR A 401 -11.24 -8.94 -35.10
N GLY A 402 -10.26 -9.74 -34.68
CA GLY A 402 -9.07 -10.02 -35.47
C GLY A 402 -8.20 -8.77 -35.74
N MET A 403 -8.40 -7.69 -34.97
CA MET A 403 -7.67 -6.44 -35.15
C MET A 403 -6.16 -6.63 -34.88
N SER A 404 -5.36 -5.78 -35.52
CA SER A 404 -3.92 -5.73 -35.21
C SER A 404 -3.65 -5.50 -33.75
N VAL A 405 -2.73 -6.24 -33.12
CA VAL A 405 -2.40 -6.17 -31.69
C VAL A 405 -2.00 -4.75 -31.29
N LEU A 406 -1.27 -4.03 -32.15
CA LEU A 406 -0.88 -2.64 -31.87
C LEU A 406 -2.08 -1.70 -31.75
N GLY A 407 -3.06 -1.84 -32.63
CA GLY A 407 -4.32 -1.09 -32.57
C GLY A 407 -5.11 -1.46 -31.31
N ALA A 408 -5.17 -2.75 -30.98
CA ALA A 408 -5.85 -3.25 -29.79
C ALA A 408 -5.23 -2.72 -28.48
N ILE A 409 -3.89 -2.62 -28.40
CA ILE A 409 -3.20 -2.02 -27.24
C ILE A 409 -3.62 -0.56 -27.04
N VAL A 410 -3.67 0.23 -28.12
CA VAL A 410 -4.07 1.65 -28.02
C VAL A 410 -5.53 1.77 -27.60
N ILE A 411 -6.44 0.97 -28.15
CA ILE A 411 -7.86 0.98 -27.77
C ILE A 411 -8.02 0.46 -26.34
N GLY A 412 -7.30 -0.59 -25.93
CA GLY A 412 -7.26 -1.08 -24.55
C GLY A 412 -6.82 0.01 -23.55
N ALA A 413 -5.82 0.81 -23.92
CA ALA A 413 -5.40 1.97 -23.14
C ALA A 413 -6.50 3.03 -23.05
N VAL A 414 -7.25 3.29 -24.12
CA VAL A 414 -8.39 4.22 -24.11
C VAL A 414 -9.53 3.69 -23.25
N ILE A 415 -9.81 2.38 -23.29
CA ILE A 415 -10.80 1.75 -22.39
C ILE A 415 -10.38 1.94 -20.93
N ALA A 416 -9.11 1.66 -20.60
CA ALA A 416 -8.58 1.88 -19.25
C ALA A 416 -8.66 3.35 -18.84
N ALA A 417 -8.38 4.30 -19.74
CA ALA A 417 -8.55 5.74 -19.52
C ALA A 417 -10.01 6.10 -19.21
N GLY A 418 -10.97 5.55 -19.95
CA GLY A 418 -12.41 5.75 -19.72
C GLY A 418 -12.86 5.26 -18.34
N VAL A 419 -12.44 4.03 -17.96
CA VAL A 419 -12.70 3.50 -16.61
C VAL A 419 -12.03 4.34 -15.54
N GLY A 420 -10.77 4.74 -15.76
CA GLY A 420 -10.05 5.62 -14.84
C GLY A 420 -10.71 6.99 -14.69
N ALA A 421 -11.21 7.59 -15.76
CA ALA A 421 -11.97 8.84 -15.72
C ALA A 421 -13.26 8.69 -14.92
N LEU A 422 -14.02 7.61 -15.17
CA LEU A 422 -15.25 7.30 -14.46
C LEU A 422 -14.98 7.12 -12.95
N LEU A 423 -13.94 6.38 -12.61
CA LEU A 423 -13.50 6.18 -11.22
C LEU A 423 -13.04 7.50 -10.57
N ALA A 424 -12.32 8.33 -11.32
CA ALA A 424 -11.76 9.57 -10.80
C ALA A 424 -12.85 10.57 -10.36
N VAL A 425 -13.96 10.67 -11.09
CA VAL A 425 -15.04 11.66 -10.80
C VAL A 425 -15.51 11.63 -9.35
N PRO A 426 -15.86 10.47 -8.77
CA PRO A 426 -16.22 10.37 -7.36
C PRO A 426 -15.01 10.36 -6.41
N VAL A 427 -13.93 9.66 -6.78
CA VAL A 427 -12.80 9.37 -5.89
C VAL A 427 -11.94 10.60 -5.61
N VAL A 428 -11.85 11.53 -6.56
CA VAL A 428 -11.10 12.80 -6.42
C VAL A 428 -11.66 13.73 -5.32
N ARG A 429 -12.86 13.45 -4.83
CA ARG A 429 -13.45 14.20 -3.70
C ARG A 429 -12.93 13.72 -2.33
N LEU A 430 -12.21 12.61 -2.32
CA LEU A 430 -11.64 12.01 -1.12
C LEU A 430 -10.18 12.44 -1.01
N ASP A 431 -9.71 12.62 0.22
CA ASP A 431 -8.34 13.00 0.51
C ASP A 431 -7.62 11.93 1.35
N GLY A 432 -6.30 11.91 1.27
CA GLY A 432 -5.43 11.09 2.11
C GLY A 432 -5.77 9.59 2.07
N VAL A 433 -6.01 9.01 3.26
CA VAL A 433 -6.28 7.58 3.46
C VAL A 433 -7.54 7.13 2.74
N TYR A 434 -8.60 7.95 2.71
CA TYR A 434 -9.87 7.57 2.09
C TYR A 434 -9.77 7.39 0.59
N LEU A 435 -8.93 8.19 -0.08
CA LEU A 435 -8.63 8.04 -1.50
C LEU A 435 -7.93 6.70 -1.78
N ALA A 436 -6.91 6.36 -0.97
CA ALA A 436 -6.20 5.10 -1.09
C ALA A 436 -7.14 3.90 -0.88
N LEU A 437 -8.02 3.98 0.14
CA LEU A 437 -9.00 2.92 0.41
C LEU A 437 -10.04 2.76 -0.70
N ALA A 438 -10.50 3.85 -1.30
CA ALA A 438 -11.46 3.80 -2.41
C ALA A 438 -10.84 3.13 -3.65
N THR A 439 -9.57 3.45 -3.96
CA THR A 439 -8.86 2.84 -5.07
C THR A 439 -8.52 1.37 -4.81
N LEU A 440 -8.20 1.00 -3.57
CA LEU A 440 -8.01 -0.39 -3.17
C LEU A 440 -9.31 -1.20 -3.25
N ALA A 441 -10.42 -0.62 -2.76
CA ALA A 441 -11.75 -1.25 -2.86
C ALA A 441 -12.14 -1.50 -4.33
N PHE A 442 -11.86 -0.54 -5.22
CA PHE A 442 -12.07 -0.71 -6.66
C PHE A 442 -11.22 -1.86 -7.22
N ALA A 443 -9.94 -1.96 -6.85
CA ALA A 443 -9.06 -3.04 -7.33
C ALA A 443 -9.58 -4.42 -6.92
N LEU A 444 -10.02 -4.59 -5.68
CA LEU A 444 -10.60 -5.85 -5.18
C LEU A 444 -11.98 -6.14 -5.75
N MET A 445 -12.80 -5.10 -5.95
CA MET A 445 -14.07 -5.24 -6.64
C MET A 445 -13.87 -5.68 -8.10
N PHE A 446 -12.87 -5.11 -8.79
CA PHE A 446 -12.52 -5.52 -10.14
C PHE A 446 -12.09 -7.00 -10.18
N GLU A 447 -11.20 -7.42 -9.28
CA GLU A 447 -10.77 -8.81 -9.18
C GLU A 447 -11.91 -9.77 -8.89
N SER A 448 -12.78 -9.42 -7.95
CA SER A 448 -13.85 -10.32 -7.49
C SER A 448 -15.06 -10.37 -8.43
N ILE A 449 -15.42 -9.26 -9.09
CA ILE A 449 -16.62 -9.19 -9.95
C ILE A 449 -16.26 -9.37 -11.42
N PHE A 450 -15.27 -8.60 -11.92
CA PHE A 450 -15.04 -8.52 -13.35
C PHE A 450 -14.13 -9.62 -13.89
N VAL A 451 -13.10 -10.01 -13.12
CA VAL A 451 -12.17 -11.08 -13.55
C VAL A 451 -12.87 -12.44 -13.72
N PRO A 452 -13.85 -12.87 -12.90
CA PRO A 452 -14.57 -14.13 -13.13
C PRO A 452 -15.50 -14.12 -14.33
N LEU A 453 -15.82 -12.94 -14.91
CA LEU A 453 -16.70 -12.83 -16.04
C LEU A 453 -15.98 -13.27 -17.34
N SER A 454 -16.49 -14.29 -18.01
CA SER A 454 -15.88 -14.86 -19.20
C SER A 454 -15.72 -13.85 -20.36
N TRP A 455 -16.66 -12.90 -20.48
CA TRP A 455 -16.57 -11.83 -21.48
C TRP A 455 -15.50 -10.76 -21.15
N VAL A 456 -14.94 -10.72 -19.93
CA VAL A 456 -13.81 -9.86 -19.55
C VAL A 456 -12.49 -10.62 -19.70
N SER A 457 -12.34 -11.73 -18.98
CA SER A 457 -11.07 -12.45 -18.81
C SER A 457 -10.91 -13.66 -19.76
N GLY A 458 -11.96 -14.05 -20.49
CA GLY A 458 -11.98 -15.30 -21.24
C GLY A 458 -12.42 -16.52 -20.41
N GLY A 459 -12.66 -16.35 -19.11
CA GLY A 459 -13.09 -17.43 -18.21
C GLY A 459 -11.94 -18.33 -17.77
N ALA A 460 -12.14 -19.65 -17.87
CA ALA A 460 -11.16 -20.65 -17.42
C ALA A 460 -9.89 -20.72 -18.31
N VAL A 461 -9.99 -20.28 -19.57
CA VAL A 461 -8.87 -20.27 -20.53
C VAL A 461 -8.41 -18.82 -20.70
N PRO A 462 -7.14 -18.51 -20.41
CA PRO A 462 -6.60 -17.17 -20.63
C PRO A 462 -6.69 -16.79 -22.12
N LEU A 463 -7.04 -15.52 -22.37
CA LEU A 463 -7.09 -14.98 -23.72
C LEU A 463 -5.69 -14.85 -24.31
N SER A 464 -5.46 -15.47 -25.48
CA SER A 464 -4.19 -15.38 -26.18
C SER A 464 -4.03 -14.01 -26.84
N VAL A 465 -2.83 -13.45 -26.74
CA VAL A 465 -2.44 -12.20 -27.40
C VAL A 465 -1.14 -12.47 -28.16
N PRO A 466 -1.22 -12.73 -29.46
CA PRO A 466 -0.04 -13.05 -30.27
C PRO A 466 0.88 -11.81 -30.36
N ARG A 467 2.19 -12.05 -30.45
CA ARG A 467 3.16 -10.98 -30.73
C ARG A 467 3.01 -10.50 -32.16
N PRO A 468 2.95 -9.17 -32.40
CA PRO A 468 2.69 -8.66 -33.75
C PRO A 468 3.92 -8.71 -34.65
N LEU A 469 3.68 -8.88 -35.95
CA LEU A 469 4.65 -8.65 -37.01
C LEU A 469 4.55 -7.18 -37.47
N ILE A 470 5.65 -6.45 -37.47
CA ILE A 470 5.70 -5.06 -37.94
C ILE A 470 6.55 -5.01 -39.22
N GLY A 471 5.89 -5.17 -40.38
CA GLY A 471 6.58 -5.26 -41.66
C GLY A 471 7.58 -6.42 -41.67
N PRO A 472 8.87 -6.19 -41.94
CA PRO A 472 9.91 -7.23 -41.91
C PRO A 472 10.40 -7.59 -40.53
N ILE A 473 9.95 -6.89 -39.49
CA ILE A 473 10.42 -7.08 -38.12
C ILE A 473 9.47 -8.02 -37.39
N ASP A 474 10.00 -9.18 -37.00
CA ASP A 474 9.27 -10.15 -36.20
C ASP A 474 9.50 -9.89 -34.72
N LEU A 475 8.44 -9.42 -33.99
CA LEU A 475 8.47 -9.22 -32.57
C LEU A 475 8.33 -10.53 -31.76
N ALA A 476 8.25 -11.69 -32.43
CA ALA A 476 8.39 -12.97 -31.75
C ALA A 476 9.82 -13.17 -31.19
N ASP A 477 10.83 -12.57 -31.85
CA ASP A 477 12.18 -12.50 -31.31
C ASP A 477 12.25 -11.48 -30.15
N ASP A 478 12.69 -11.93 -28.98
CA ASP A 478 12.82 -11.11 -27.76
C ASP A 478 13.74 -9.90 -27.96
N ARG A 479 14.75 -9.98 -28.84
CA ARG A 479 15.66 -8.86 -29.12
C ARG A 479 14.94 -7.70 -29.78
N TRP A 480 14.12 -7.98 -30.80
CA TRP A 480 13.30 -6.97 -31.46
C TRP A 480 12.19 -6.46 -30.55
N PHE A 481 11.63 -7.35 -29.71
CA PHE A 481 10.66 -6.92 -28.71
C PHE A 481 11.27 -5.99 -27.65
N LEU A 482 12.53 -6.22 -27.24
CA LEU A 482 13.26 -5.32 -26.35
C LEU A 482 13.33 -3.89 -26.92
N LEU A 483 13.75 -3.75 -28.19
CA LEU A 483 13.83 -2.44 -28.83
C LEU A 483 12.46 -1.77 -28.91
N PHE A 484 11.42 -2.53 -29.23
CA PHE A 484 10.04 -2.04 -29.25
C PHE A 484 9.58 -1.58 -27.86
N ALA A 485 9.83 -2.36 -26.81
CA ALA A 485 9.49 -2.00 -25.43
C ALA A 485 10.23 -0.75 -24.96
N VAL A 486 11.52 -0.61 -25.30
CA VAL A 486 12.30 0.61 -25.00
C VAL A 486 11.76 1.83 -25.75
N LEU A 487 11.40 1.69 -27.01
CA LEU A 487 10.79 2.77 -27.79
C LEU A 487 9.46 3.22 -27.16
N CYS A 488 8.61 2.27 -26.77
CA CYS A 488 7.36 2.56 -26.05
C CYS A 488 7.63 3.26 -24.71
N ALA A 489 8.62 2.79 -23.94
CA ALA A 489 9.01 3.40 -22.69
C ALA A 489 9.54 4.84 -22.87
N ALA A 490 10.32 5.07 -23.92
CA ALA A 490 10.79 6.42 -24.28
C ALA A 490 9.63 7.34 -24.69
N ALA A 491 8.68 6.85 -25.48
CA ALA A 491 7.49 7.61 -25.89
C ALA A 491 6.63 7.99 -24.65
N VAL A 492 6.33 7.03 -23.78
CA VAL A 492 5.57 7.30 -22.56
C VAL A 492 6.33 8.22 -21.61
N SER A 493 7.66 8.06 -21.48
CA SER A 493 8.51 8.98 -20.72
C SER A 493 8.42 10.41 -21.24
N ALA A 494 8.45 10.61 -22.55
CA ALA A 494 8.30 11.93 -23.18
C ALA A 494 6.93 12.54 -22.87
N VAL A 495 5.85 11.74 -22.90
CA VAL A 495 4.49 12.18 -22.53
C VAL A 495 4.45 12.61 -21.07
N VAL A 496 5.00 11.81 -20.15
CA VAL A 496 5.03 12.12 -18.69
C VAL A 496 5.83 13.39 -18.42
N ILE A 497 7.01 13.55 -19.06
CA ILE A 497 7.85 14.75 -18.90
C ILE A 497 7.10 15.97 -19.43
N ARG A 498 6.49 15.90 -20.62
CA ARG A 498 5.71 17.02 -21.16
C ARG A 498 4.49 17.36 -20.31
N LEU A 499 3.81 16.35 -19.77
CA LEU A 499 2.71 16.57 -18.83
C LEU A 499 3.19 17.32 -17.57
N ARG A 500 4.36 16.96 -17.03
CA ARG A 500 4.96 17.57 -15.84
C ARG A 500 5.35 19.03 -16.08
N GLU A 501 5.95 19.34 -17.23
CA GLU A 501 6.38 20.70 -17.61
C GLU A 501 5.22 21.57 -18.09
N GLY A 502 4.12 20.96 -18.48
CA GLY A 502 2.91 21.61 -18.99
C GLY A 502 2.05 22.24 -17.91
N THR A 503 0.95 22.86 -18.34
CA THR A 503 -0.02 23.53 -17.44
C THR A 503 -0.63 22.59 -16.43
N THR A 504 -0.98 21.37 -16.83
CA THR A 504 -1.56 20.37 -15.93
C THR A 504 -0.60 20.00 -14.80
N GLY A 505 0.68 19.78 -15.11
CA GLY A 505 1.70 19.47 -14.09
C GLY A 505 1.91 20.62 -13.11
N ARG A 506 1.94 21.85 -13.58
CA ARG A 506 2.06 23.05 -12.73
C ARG A 506 0.84 23.23 -11.83
N PHE A 507 -0.37 22.97 -12.35
CA PHE A 507 -1.60 23.00 -11.55
C PHE A 507 -1.61 21.93 -10.46
N LEU A 508 -1.17 20.72 -10.77
CA LEU A 508 -1.05 19.66 -9.79
C LEU A 508 -0.03 19.97 -8.70
N GLN A 509 1.10 20.57 -9.05
CA GLN A 509 2.11 21.04 -8.07
C GLN A 509 1.55 22.14 -7.16
N ALA A 510 0.83 23.10 -7.71
CA ALA A 510 0.17 24.15 -6.91
C ALA A 510 -0.85 23.54 -5.92
N LEU A 511 -1.64 22.55 -6.37
CA LEU A 511 -2.59 21.84 -5.52
C LEU A 511 -1.92 20.99 -4.41
N GLN A 512 -0.72 20.45 -4.67
CA GLN A 512 0.03 19.74 -3.61
C GLN A 512 0.51 20.68 -2.50
N THR A 513 0.79 21.92 -2.84
CA THR A 513 1.27 22.91 -1.86
C THR A 513 0.10 23.45 -1.03
N SER A 514 -0.99 23.88 -1.66
CA SER A 514 -2.20 24.33 -0.98
C SER A 514 -3.41 24.33 -1.92
N ASP A 515 -4.39 23.48 -1.63
CA ASP A 515 -5.67 23.45 -2.38
C ASP A 515 -6.40 24.80 -2.31
N VAL A 516 -6.35 25.46 -1.14
CA VAL A 516 -7.03 26.75 -0.90
C VAL A 516 -6.38 27.88 -1.72
N ALA A 517 -5.04 27.96 -1.68
CA ALA A 517 -4.31 28.94 -2.45
C ALA A 517 -4.45 28.73 -3.96
N ALA A 518 -4.43 27.48 -4.43
CA ALA A 518 -4.65 27.15 -5.83
C ALA A 518 -6.06 27.54 -6.29
N ALA A 519 -7.10 27.29 -5.46
CA ALA A 519 -8.47 27.66 -5.76
C ALA A 519 -8.65 29.20 -5.82
N SER A 520 -7.96 29.97 -4.98
CA SER A 520 -8.05 31.46 -4.99
C SER A 520 -7.55 32.08 -6.29
N ILE A 521 -6.62 31.43 -7.00
CA ILE A 521 -6.13 31.86 -8.31
C ILE A 521 -6.87 31.17 -9.49
N GLY A 522 -8.02 30.51 -9.22
CA GLY A 522 -8.90 29.94 -10.23
C GLY A 522 -8.53 28.55 -10.72
N ILE A 523 -7.59 27.85 -10.06
CA ILE A 523 -7.23 26.47 -10.43
C ILE A 523 -8.30 25.50 -9.90
N SER A 524 -8.95 24.77 -10.82
CA SER A 524 -9.92 23.74 -10.46
C SER A 524 -9.22 22.43 -10.06
N GLY A 525 -9.09 22.19 -8.75
CA GLY A 525 -8.47 20.97 -8.22
C GLY A 525 -9.13 19.70 -8.74
N ARG A 526 -10.47 19.68 -8.81
CA ARG A 526 -11.22 18.53 -9.31
C ARG A 526 -10.87 18.18 -10.75
N ARG A 527 -10.85 19.17 -11.67
CA ARG A 527 -10.56 18.94 -13.09
C ARG A 527 -9.12 18.44 -13.27
N SER A 528 -8.15 19.08 -12.62
CA SER A 528 -6.74 18.73 -12.72
C SER A 528 -6.48 17.31 -12.22
N ARG A 529 -7.08 16.90 -11.09
CA ARG A 529 -6.96 15.56 -10.53
C ARG A 529 -7.62 14.49 -11.42
N VAL A 530 -8.81 14.77 -12.00
CA VAL A 530 -9.48 13.84 -12.94
C VAL A 530 -8.62 13.62 -14.17
N VAL A 531 -8.08 14.68 -14.77
CA VAL A 531 -7.20 14.58 -15.94
C VAL A 531 -5.96 13.74 -15.60
N ALA A 532 -5.32 14.00 -14.47
CA ALA A 532 -4.15 13.22 -14.02
C ALA A 532 -4.48 11.74 -13.89
N PHE A 533 -5.60 11.41 -13.26
CA PHE A 533 -6.02 10.02 -13.07
C PHE A 533 -6.36 9.33 -14.39
N THR A 534 -7.02 10.04 -15.32
CA THR A 534 -7.35 9.54 -16.66
C THR A 534 -6.10 9.22 -17.47
N VAL A 535 -5.12 10.14 -17.48
CA VAL A 535 -3.83 9.92 -18.18
C VAL A 535 -3.06 8.78 -17.54
N ALA A 536 -3.03 8.70 -16.22
CA ALA A 536 -2.38 7.59 -15.51
C ALA A 536 -3.03 6.25 -15.86
N ALA A 537 -4.37 6.19 -15.93
CA ALA A 537 -5.08 4.97 -16.31
C ALA A 537 -4.78 4.57 -17.76
N ALA A 538 -4.67 5.55 -18.69
CA ALA A 538 -4.23 5.29 -20.05
C ALA A 538 -2.83 4.66 -20.13
N ILE A 539 -1.88 5.23 -19.37
CA ILE A 539 -0.49 4.72 -19.32
C ILE A 539 -0.46 3.32 -18.71
N ALA A 540 -1.18 3.09 -17.60
CA ALA A 540 -1.26 1.77 -16.97
C ALA A 540 -1.86 0.73 -17.93
N GLY A 541 -2.99 1.08 -18.60
CA GLY A 541 -3.64 0.21 -19.57
C GLY A 541 -2.76 -0.09 -20.80
N PHE A 542 -2.02 0.90 -21.28
CA PHE A 542 -1.04 0.70 -22.37
C PHE A 542 0.06 -0.28 -21.96
N GLY A 543 0.65 -0.09 -20.78
CA GLY A 543 1.63 -1.01 -20.23
C GLY A 543 1.07 -2.41 -19.98
N GLY A 544 -0.19 -2.50 -19.54
CA GLY A 544 -0.90 -3.78 -19.37
C GLY A 544 -1.09 -4.53 -20.68
N GLY A 545 -1.50 -3.84 -21.75
CA GLY A 545 -1.60 -4.41 -23.10
C GLY A 545 -0.26 -4.89 -23.63
N LEU A 546 0.82 -4.15 -23.40
CA LEU A 546 2.18 -4.57 -23.76
C LEU A 546 2.62 -5.82 -22.96
N MET A 547 2.29 -5.89 -21.66
CA MET A 547 2.62 -7.05 -20.84
C MET A 547 1.89 -8.31 -21.32
N ALA A 548 0.58 -8.20 -21.63
CA ALA A 548 -0.19 -9.31 -22.18
C ALA A 548 0.37 -9.77 -23.53
N THR A 549 0.79 -8.84 -24.39
CA THR A 549 1.41 -9.15 -25.68
C THR A 549 2.78 -9.83 -25.51
N TYR A 550 3.58 -9.39 -24.54
CA TYR A 550 4.88 -10.00 -24.29
C TYR A 550 4.75 -11.41 -23.71
N VAL A 551 3.87 -11.60 -22.73
CA VAL A 551 3.61 -12.90 -22.08
C VAL A 551 2.86 -13.85 -23.05
N GLY A 552 2.21 -13.33 -24.08
CA GLY A 552 1.42 -14.09 -25.05
C GLY A 552 -0.02 -14.37 -24.61
N GLN A 553 -0.41 -13.92 -23.41
CA GLN A 553 -1.74 -14.11 -22.85
C GLN A 553 -2.10 -13.04 -21.81
N ALA A 554 -3.38 -12.73 -21.69
CA ALA A 554 -3.90 -11.90 -20.61
C ALA A 554 -4.34 -12.79 -19.44
N ASN A 555 -3.58 -12.79 -18.35
CA ASN A 555 -3.89 -13.52 -17.12
C ASN A 555 -3.75 -12.57 -15.91
N TYR A 556 -4.85 -12.44 -15.15
CA TYR A 556 -4.88 -11.55 -13.99
C TYR A 556 -3.97 -12.06 -12.86
N GLN A 557 -4.12 -13.34 -12.50
CA GLN A 557 -3.47 -13.90 -11.31
C GLN A 557 -1.94 -13.93 -11.41
N SER A 558 -1.41 -14.12 -12.62
CA SER A 558 0.04 -14.16 -12.84
C SER A 558 0.67 -12.77 -13.02
N SER A 559 -0.06 -11.79 -13.60
CA SER A 559 0.53 -10.53 -14.05
C SER A 559 0.07 -9.30 -13.28
N PHE A 560 -1.18 -9.28 -12.80
CA PHE A 560 -1.82 -8.06 -12.27
C PHE A 560 -2.54 -8.21 -10.93
N PRO A 561 -2.22 -9.18 -10.04
CA PRO A 561 -2.97 -9.31 -8.80
C PRO A 561 -2.80 -8.02 -7.96
N TYR A 562 -3.87 -7.62 -7.27
CA TYR A 562 -3.88 -6.36 -6.52
C TYR A 562 -2.73 -6.25 -5.51
N LEU A 563 -2.33 -7.36 -4.89
CA LEU A 563 -1.23 -7.39 -3.93
C LEU A 563 0.11 -6.98 -4.56
N ILE A 564 0.39 -7.48 -5.76
CA ILE A 564 1.59 -7.09 -6.52
C ILE A 564 1.53 -5.61 -6.88
N GLY A 565 0.34 -5.08 -7.19
CA GLY A 565 0.13 -3.64 -7.40
C GLY A 565 0.51 -2.80 -6.18
N LEU A 566 0.27 -3.29 -4.95
CA LEU A 566 0.70 -2.62 -3.72
C LEU A 566 2.25 -2.62 -3.59
N VAL A 567 2.90 -3.71 -3.98
CA VAL A 567 4.38 -3.79 -4.02
C VAL A 567 4.94 -2.76 -5.00
N TRP A 568 4.33 -2.60 -6.19
CA TRP A 568 4.75 -1.60 -7.17
C TRP A 568 4.70 -0.17 -6.61
N VAL A 569 3.63 0.16 -5.90
CA VAL A 569 3.49 1.48 -5.23
C VAL A 569 4.58 1.66 -4.19
N ALA A 570 4.79 0.67 -3.31
CA ALA A 570 5.80 0.72 -2.26
C ALA A 570 7.20 0.89 -2.86
N LEU A 571 7.52 0.14 -3.91
CA LEU A 571 8.82 0.15 -4.57
C LEU A 571 9.08 1.49 -5.29
N LEU A 572 8.12 2.01 -6.06
CA LEU A 572 8.28 3.28 -6.76
C LEU A 572 8.39 4.45 -5.79
N VAL A 573 7.56 4.48 -4.74
CA VAL A 573 7.58 5.57 -3.78
C VAL A 573 8.92 5.59 -3.03
N SER A 574 9.47 4.43 -2.67
CA SER A 574 10.78 4.34 -2.02
C SER A 574 11.94 4.76 -2.93
N ALA A 575 11.84 4.49 -4.24
CA ALA A 575 12.84 4.92 -5.22
C ALA A 575 12.75 6.41 -5.52
N GLY A 576 11.54 6.99 -5.54
CA GLY A 576 11.28 8.40 -5.83
C GLY A 576 10.13 8.57 -6.82
N ALA A 577 8.92 8.85 -6.31
CA ALA A 577 7.69 8.91 -7.11
C ALA A 577 7.65 10.05 -8.14
N ARG A 578 8.61 10.98 -8.14
CA ARG A 578 8.66 12.12 -9.06
C ARG A 578 9.58 11.90 -10.26
N SER A 579 10.41 10.85 -10.26
CA SER A 579 11.43 10.61 -11.28
C SER A 579 11.01 9.52 -12.25
N VAL A 580 11.03 9.80 -13.56
CA VAL A 580 10.79 8.80 -14.63
C VAL A 580 11.86 7.70 -14.57
N GLN A 581 13.09 8.05 -14.23
CA GLN A 581 14.19 7.10 -14.06
C GLN A 581 13.88 6.11 -12.93
N ALA A 582 13.31 6.60 -11.81
CA ALA A 582 12.91 5.75 -10.70
C ALA A 582 11.86 4.71 -11.13
N ALA A 583 10.90 5.04 -12.00
CA ALA A 583 9.91 4.09 -12.47
C ALA A 583 10.53 2.96 -13.30
N VAL A 584 11.44 3.28 -14.24
CA VAL A 584 12.10 2.27 -15.06
C VAL A 584 13.02 1.39 -14.20
N LEU A 585 13.81 2.02 -13.32
CA LEU A 585 14.70 1.28 -12.42
C LEU A 585 13.93 0.39 -11.44
N SER A 586 12.80 0.87 -10.91
CA SER A 586 11.92 0.06 -10.03
C SER A 586 11.33 -1.13 -10.79
N GLY A 587 10.91 -0.96 -12.04
CA GLY A 587 10.42 -2.07 -12.86
C GLY A 587 11.50 -3.12 -13.14
N LEU A 588 12.69 -2.68 -13.49
CA LEU A 588 13.86 -3.57 -13.67
C LEU A 588 14.24 -4.26 -12.36
N PHE A 589 14.29 -3.52 -11.27
CA PHE A 589 14.62 -4.04 -9.95
C PHE A 589 13.63 -5.09 -9.47
N PHE A 590 12.33 -4.90 -9.73
CA PHE A 590 11.29 -5.85 -9.36
C PHE A 590 11.50 -7.25 -9.98
N PHE A 591 11.90 -7.33 -11.25
CA PHE A 591 12.12 -8.60 -11.94
C PHE A 591 13.55 -9.14 -11.80
N LEU A 592 14.57 -8.28 -11.91
CA LEU A 592 15.96 -8.73 -11.91
C LEU A 592 16.46 -9.08 -10.51
N PHE A 593 16.07 -8.29 -9.49
CA PHE A 593 16.63 -8.44 -8.15
C PHE A 593 16.33 -9.81 -7.51
N PRO A 594 15.07 -10.31 -7.52
CA PRO A 594 14.77 -11.64 -7.03
C PRO A 594 15.52 -12.75 -7.81
N ALA A 595 15.62 -12.59 -9.15
CA ALA A 595 16.32 -13.56 -10.00
C ALA A 595 17.84 -13.61 -9.72
N ILE A 596 18.45 -12.44 -9.53
CA ILE A 596 19.88 -12.35 -9.15
C ILE A 596 20.11 -13.00 -7.78
N LEU A 597 19.24 -12.71 -6.80
CA LEU A 597 19.32 -13.33 -5.49
C LEU A 597 19.13 -14.85 -5.57
N THR A 598 18.18 -15.33 -6.36
CA THR A 598 17.99 -16.77 -6.55
C THR A 598 19.25 -17.41 -7.08
N ARG A 599 19.88 -16.82 -8.09
CA ARG A 599 21.17 -17.33 -8.61
C ARG A 599 22.28 -17.26 -7.58
N LEU A 600 22.33 -16.20 -6.78
CA LEU A 600 23.31 -16.05 -5.71
C LEU A 600 23.12 -17.12 -4.61
N PHE A 601 21.88 -17.43 -4.24
CA PHE A 601 21.55 -18.41 -3.21
C PHE A 601 21.63 -19.86 -3.72
N THR A 602 21.50 -20.11 -5.02
CA THR A 602 21.72 -21.44 -5.62
C THR A 602 23.20 -21.76 -5.83
N PHE A 603 24.04 -20.73 -5.97
CA PHE A 603 25.48 -20.92 -6.22
C PHE A 603 26.18 -21.77 -5.15
N PRO A 604 25.93 -21.55 -3.83
CA PRO A 604 26.58 -22.37 -2.79
C PRO A 604 26.23 -23.86 -2.87
N GLY A 605 24.97 -24.21 -3.12
CA GLY A 605 24.53 -25.59 -3.30
C GLY A 605 25.20 -26.27 -4.50
N ASN A 606 25.14 -25.58 -5.65
CA ASN A 606 25.79 -26.09 -6.88
C ASN A 606 27.30 -26.24 -6.72
N TRP A 607 27.95 -25.35 -5.96
CA TRP A 607 29.36 -25.40 -5.70
C TRP A 607 29.71 -26.64 -4.82
N VAL A 608 28.90 -26.92 -3.79
CA VAL A 608 29.08 -28.13 -2.94
C VAL A 608 28.90 -29.41 -3.76
N GLU A 609 27.86 -29.46 -4.62
CA GLU A 609 27.65 -30.61 -5.51
C GLU A 609 28.82 -30.83 -6.50
N SER A 610 29.42 -29.73 -6.96
CA SER A 610 30.56 -29.78 -7.89
C SER A 610 31.89 -30.05 -7.22
N ASN A 611 31.98 -29.97 -5.89
CA ASN A 611 33.21 -30.18 -5.10
C ASN A 611 32.98 -31.18 -3.96
N PRO A 612 32.82 -32.48 -4.26
CA PRO A 612 32.55 -33.51 -3.25
C PRO A 612 33.65 -33.68 -2.21
N ASP A 613 34.86 -33.25 -2.54
CA ASP A 613 36.05 -33.32 -1.64
C ASP A 613 36.16 -32.08 -0.72
N ALA A 614 35.17 -31.17 -0.75
CA ALA A 614 35.17 -29.97 0.10
C ALA A 614 35.12 -30.38 1.60
N PRO A 615 35.79 -29.62 2.50
CA PRO A 615 35.72 -29.86 3.93
C PRO A 615 34.27 -29.90 4.42
N SER A 616 33.92 -30.85 5.28
CA SER A 616 32.55 -31.08 5.73
C SER A 616 31.88 -29.82 6.36
N TRP A 617 32.65 -28.99 7.06
CA TRP A 617 32.18 -27.75 7.63
C TRP A 617 31.83 -26.69 6.57
N VAL A 618 32.56 -26.63 5.44
CA VAL A 618 32.28 -25.77 4.31
C VAL A 618 30.99 -26.24 3.61
N ALA A 619 30.92 -27.55 3.32
CA ALA A 619 29.76 -28.16 2.69
C ALA A 619 28.50 -27.98 3.54
N SER A 620 28.55 -28.13 4.87
CA SER A 620 27.40 -27.90 5.75
C SER A 620 27.04 -26.45 5.86
N ALA A 621 27.98 -25.51 5.91
CA ALA A 621 27.72 -24.08 5.98
C ALA A 621 27.11 -23.55 4.69
N LEU A 622 27.62 -23.97 3.52
CA LEU A 622 27.08 -23.56 2.22
C LEU A 622 25.77 -24.27 1.89
N GLY A 623 25.59 -25.52 2.26
CA GLY A 623 24.38 -26.30 2.09
C GLY A 623 23.22 -25.84 2.98
N ALA A 624 23.51 -25.10 4.05
CA ALA A 624 22.47 -24.46 4.88
C ALA A 624 21.76 -23.31 4.18
N ILE A 625 22.34 -22.73 3.12
CA ILE A 625 21.75 -21.64 2.35
C ILE A 625 20.71 -22.21 1.40
N GLN A 626 19.44 -21.93 1.68
CA GLN A 626 18.33 -22.44 0.87
C GLN A 626 17.97 -21.47 -0.26
N PRO A 627 17.85 -21.94 -1.51
CA PRO A 627 17.49 -21.10 -2.66
C PRO A 627 16.13 -20.40 -2.53
N ASN A 628 15.16 -21.03 -1.86
CA ASN A 628 13.82 -20.47 -1.60
C ASN A 628 13.85 -19.21 -0.71
N TRP A 629 14.92 -18.98 0.08
CA TRP A 629 15.06 -17.73 0.84
C TRP A 629 15.26 -16.50 -0.04
N ALA A 630 15.76 -16.67 -1.26
CA ALA A 630 16.06 -15.56 -2.16
C ALA A 630 14.83 -14.65 -2.43
N GLN A 631 13.69 -15.27 -2.69
CA GLN A 631 12.46 -14.52 -2.94
C GLN A 631 12.00 -13.79 -1.70
N SER A 632 12.00 -14.45 -0.54
CA SER A 632 11.61 -13.83 0.74
C SER A 632 12.54 -12.67 1.09
N VAL A 633 13.84 -12.82 0.92
CA VAL A 633 14.82 -11.73 1.14
C VAL A 633 14.55 -10.55 0.20
N ALA A 634 14.24 -10.81 -1.08
CA ALA A 634 13.91 -9.74 -2.02
C ALA A 634 12.69 -8.93 -1.57
N PHE A 635 11.60 -9.59 -1.18
CA PHE A 635 10.38 -8.92 -0.73
C PHE A 635 10.57 -8.21 0.62
N ILE A 636 11.37 -8.76 1.54
CA ILE A 636 11.75 -8.06 2.78
C ILE A 636 12.50 -6.77 2.45
N LEU A 637 13.46 -6.81 1.52
CA LEU A 637 14.20 -5.63 1.12
C LEU A 637 13.32 -4.59 0.40
N PHE A 638 12.31 -5.02 -0.39
CA PHE A 638 11.30 -4.12 -0.94
C PHE A 638 10.49 -3.43 0.17
N GLY A 639 10.09 -4.19 1.20
CA GLY A 639 9.42 -3.66 2.37
C GLY A 639 10.28 -2.66 3.16
N ILE A 640 11.55 -2.97 3.38
CA ILE A 640 12.51 -2.06 4.03
C ILE A 640 12.73 -0.80 3.20
N GLY A 641 12.77 -0.92 1.87
CA GLY A 641 12.82 0.23 0.97
C GLY A 641 11.67 1.20 1.20
N ALA A 642 10.43 0.68 1.32
CA ALA A 642 9.26 1.48 1.63
C ALA A 642 9.34 2.17 3.01
N ILE A 643 10.03 1.56 3.96
CA ILE A 643 10.28 2.14 5.29
C ILE A 643 11.29 3.28 5.22
N THR A 644 12.34 3.17 4.39
CA THR A 644 13.35 4.23 4.24
C THR A 644 12.77 5.51 3.63
N TYR A 645 11.69 5.42 2.88
CA TYR A 645 10.93 6.58 2.40
C TYR A 645 10.45 7.50 3.54
N ALA A 646 10.18 6.94 4.71
CA ALA A 646 9.82 7.73 5.88
C ALA A 646 10.90 8.71 6.31
N LYS A 647 12.18 8.36 6.12
CA LYS A 647 13.33 9.21 6.44
C LYS A 647 13.68 10.17 5.29
N HIS A 648 13.41 9.76 4.05
CA HIS A 648 13.72 10.51 2.84
C HIS A 648 12.49 10.60 1.93
N PRO A 649 11.52 11.48 2.24
CA PRO A 649 10.28 11.59 1.48
C PRO A 649 10.47 12.07 0.04
N GLU A 650 11.66 12.51 -0.30
CA GLU A 650 12.07 12.86 -1.68
C GLU A 650 12.36 11.60 -2.52
N GLY A 651 12.55 10.44 -1.89
CA GLY A 651 12.97 9.19 -2.53
C GLY A 651 14.49 9.01 -2.53
N SER A 652 14.94 7.76 -2.44
CA SER A 652 16.36 7.40 -2.31
C SER A 652 17.18 7.83 -3.52
N ILE A 653 16.64 7.73 -4.74
CA ILE A 653 17.35 8.09 -5.98
C ILE A 653 17.47 9.62 -6.11
N GLU A 654 16.44 10.38 -5.74
CA GLU A 654 16.49 11.84 -5.78
C GLU A 654 17.47 12.39 -4.74
N ALA A 655 17.45 11.87 -3.52
CA ALA A 655 18.39 12.23 -2.46
C ALA A 655 19.84 11.92 -2.86
N GLN A 656 20.08 10.74 -3.43
CA GLN A 656 21.41 10.31 -3.88
C GLN A 656 21.90 11.15 -5.08
N THR A 657 21.00 11.50 -5.99
CA THR A 657 21.32 12.38 -7.13
C THR A 657 21.66 13.79 -6.67
N ALA A 658 20.92 14.35 -5.72
CA ALA A 658 21.19 15.67 -5.17
C ALA A 658 22.57 15.71 -4.47
N THR A 659 22.90 14.68 -3.70
CA THR A 659 24.20 14.56 -3.02
C THR A 659 25.35 14.42 -4.01
N SER A 660 25.21 13.58 -5.04
CA SER A 660 26.22 13.36 -6.08
C SER A 660 26.44 14.59 -6.93
N VAL A 661 25.35 15.27 -7.35
CA VAL A 661 25.43 16.52 -8.11
C VAL A 661 26.11 17.60 -7.28
N GLY A 662 25.77 17.74 -6.00
CA GLY A 662 26.44 18.70 -5.09
C GLY A 662 27.94 18.42 -4.91
N ALA A 663 28.34 17.13 -4.88
CA ALA A 663 29.74 16.74 -4.81
C ALA A 663 30.50 17.08 -6.11
N ILE A 664 29.90 16.83 -7.27
CA ILE A 664 30.47 17.12 -8.58
C ILE A 664 30.62 18.65 -8.78
N VAL A 665 29.60 19.43 -8.42
CA VAL A 665 29.66 20.90 -8.52
C VAL A 665 30.81 21.45 -7.67
N ARG A 666 30.90 21.04 -6.40
CA ARG A 666 31.99 21.44 -5.50
C ARG A 666 33.36 21.01 -6.01
N TRP A 667 33.48 19.84 -6.63
CA TRP A 667 34.74 19.37 -7.22
C TRP A 667 35.14 20.19 -8.44
N VAL A 668 34.21 20.57 -9.32
CA VAL A 668 34.46 21.41 -10.49
C VAL A 668 34.79 22.82 -10.09
N GLU A 669 34.12 23.42 -9.11
CA GLU A 669 34.40 24.73 -8.55
C GLU A 669 35.83 24.80 -7.96
N ARG A 670 36.19 23.77 -7.19
CA ARG A 670 37.58 23.64 -6.67
C ARG A 670 38.63 23.57 -7.78
N ARG A 671 38.33 22.91 -8.91
CA ARG A 671 39.28 22.80 -10.05
C ARG A 671 39.34 24.06 -10.90
N ARG A 672 38.26 24.85 -10.94
CA ARG A 672 38.28 26.13 -11.70
C ARG A 672 39.01 27.26 -11.01
N GLY A 673 39.54 27.05 -9.82
CA GLY A 673 40.34 28.04 -9.12
C GLY A 673 39.58 29.25 -8.56
N ASP A 674 38.25 29.15 -8.47
CA ASP A 674 37.43 30.12 -7.72
C ASP A 674 37.62 29.92 -6.21
N ALA A 675 38.87 29.98 -5.77
CA ALA A 675 39.29 29.89 -4.37
C ALA A 675 39.07 31.25 -3.63
N GLY A 676 38.07 32.02 -4.04
CA GLY A 676 37.87 33.37 -3.49
C GLY A 676 36.58 33.62 -2.73
N THR A 677 35.56 32.79 -2.93
CA THR A 677 34.33 32.91 -2.15
C THR A 677 34.03 31.54 -1.55
N GLY A 678 34.50 31.34 -0.32
CA GLY A 678 33.98 30.24 0.50
C GLY A 678 32.45 30.25 0.46
N PRO A 679 31.76 29.07 0.59
CA PRO A 679 30.36 29.09 0.72
C PRO A 679 30.04 30.10 1.82
N SER A 680 29.33 31.18 1.47
CA SER A 680 28.74 32.05 2.49
C SER A 680 28.00 31.11 3.41
N ASP A 681 28.45 31.04 4.66
CA ASP A 681 27.70 30.36 5.70
C ASP A 681 26.21 30.70 5.47
N PRO A 682 25.30 29.75 5.55
CA PRO A 682 23.89 30.03 5.34
C PRO A 682 23.59 31.28 6.15
N VAL A 683 23.26 32.37 5.45
CA VAL A 683 22.97 33.66 6.09
C VAL A 683 21.98 33.29 7.20
N PRO A 684 22.34 33.49 8.48
CA PRO A 684 21.41 33.20 9.55
C PRO A 684 20.13 33.96 9.19
N PRO A 685 18.98 33.36 9.37
CA PRO A 685 17.72 34.05 9.09
C PRO A 685 17.82 35.42 9.75
N PRO A 686 17.47 36.52 9.05
CA PRO A 686 17.55 37.81 9.64
C PRO A 686 16.88 37.73 10.99
N SER A 687 17.64 38.01 12.05
CA SER A 687 17.08 38.16 13.39
C SER A 687 15.87 39.06 13.20
N PRO A 688 14.68 38.72 13.72
CA PRO A 688 13.55 39.61 13.61
C PRO A 688 14.07 40.96 14.11
N GLU A 689 14.25 41.92 13.20
CA GLU A 689 14.41 43.31 13.59
C GLU A 689 13.19 43.57 14.49
N VAL A 690 13.48 43.74 15.77
CA VAL A 690 12.54 44.34 16.68
C VAL A 690 12.39 45.76 16.12
N THR A 691 11.47 45.91 15.18
CA THR A 691 10.97 47.21 14.81
C THR A 691 10.37 47.72 16.11
N ASP A 692 11.10 48.67 16.72
CA ASP A 692 10.55 49.47 17.80
C ASP A 692 9.21 50.01 17.32
N ALA A 693 8.13 49.34 17.70
CA ALA A 693 6.80 49.85 17.50
C ALA A 693 6.75 51.17 18.26
N PRO A 694 6.33 52.26 17.64
CA PRO A 694 6.21 53.54 18.34
C PRO A 694 5.29 53.31 19.57
N PRO A 695 5.59 53.91 20.73
CA PRO A 695 4.82 53.71 21.93
C PRO A 695 3.36 54.07 21.65
N LEU A 696 2.45 53.14 21.83
CA LEU A 696 1.01 53.39 21.79
C LEU A 696 0.72 54.57 22.74
N ALA A 697 0.27 55.70 22.12
CA ALA A 697 -0.14 56.89 22.84
C ALA A 697 -1.14 56.53 23.93
N GLY A 698 -0.88 57.01 25.14
CA GLY A 698 -1.55 56.65 26.36
C GLY A 698 -3.05 56.71 26.26
N THR A 699 -3.71 55.63 26.57
CA THR A 699 -5.11 55.65 27.00
C THR A 699 -5.13 56.32 28.40
N GLY A 700 -5.64 57.54 28.43
CA GLY A 700 -5.85 58.29 29.69
C GLY A 700 -6.72 57.47 30.64
N ARG A 701 -6.23 57.34 31.89
CA ARG A 701 -7.05 56.92 33.01
C ARG A 701 -8.18 57.92 33.22
N PRO A 702 -9.42 57.52 33.39
CA PRO A 702 -10.43 58.44 33.90
C PRO A 702 -10.15 58.65 35.39
N THR A 703 -9.86 59.87 35.72
CA THR A 703 -9.84 60.38 37.12
C THR A 703 -11.22 60.25 37.70
N ALA A 704 -11.32 59.52 38.81
CA ALA A 704 -12.52 59.53 39.65
C ALA A 704 -12.65 60.93 40.27
N ASP A 705 -13.65 61.66 39.86
CA ASP A 705 -14.07 62.92 40.49
C ASP A 705 -15.14 62.59 41.57
N SER A 706 -14.75 62.79 42.81
CA SER A 706 -15.62 62.75 43.96
C SER A 706 -16.31 64.11 44.06
N GLY A 707 -17.58 64.18 43.66
CA GLY A 707 -18.43 65.36 43.87
C GLY A 707 -19.68 64.99 44.60
N SER A 708 -19.72 65.39 45.82
CA SER A 708 -20.87 65.37 46.75
C SER A 708 -21.97 66.33 46.32
N THR A 709 -23.18 66.04 46.79
CA THR A 709 -24.34 66.87 47.10
C THR A 709 -25.47 66.86 46.07
N GLY A 710 -26.66 66.51 46.57
CA GLY A 710 -27.98 66.79 46.13
C GLY A 710 -28.90 65.59 46.23
#